data_6488d0f1598a8144346581dcd17deb7b
#
_entry.id   6488d0f1598a8144346581dcd17deb7b
#
_cell.length_a   1.000
_cell.length_b   1.000
_cell.length_c   1.000
_cell.angle_alpha   90.00
_cell.angle_beta   90.00
_cell.angle_gamma   90.00
#
_symmetry.space_group_name_H-M   'P 1'
#
loop_
_entity.id
_entity.type
_entity.pdbx_description
1 polymer ?
#
loop_
_entity_poly.entity_id
_entity_poly.type
_entity_poly.pdbx_seq_one_letter_code
_entity_poly.pdbx_strand_id
1 'polypeptide(L)'
;MEMIYVYMLKDKIIDNCGNKTMFLSILNAKGYNVPLGVVIDFEEFKTMVKNQGLDFDTINDLKIQDELIDEILNVIPNNRMLAIRSSANVEDGREINFSGKFNTFLNVPRDKEIIKEKIKQCFLSLYTESNINYYKKNNIGIESVQMNVIVQEMIESNVSGILFTVNPTNGKDTQIVIEFSRGAGDTVTGNVTPERIIYDWKEQKYLEEPKINLLGDTSIRRIINISLSLQQELGFPIDLEFGVFDSKLYIFQLRPITKIEYKNVYYNYSTNSNNFYSPLLLSMNSKAYADAFEKFSSIVNTVYSVDKYKPVSFSKFSRFYWNVDQIKNIYENIPGYVERYLDEKLKVKADYLDNGIQNFENRDKTLKIFSKDEKLLSILKKSISELEKNTEAISEDSMHNITSLVQKYTEFKQKEYFLRLVQLVFEMNLNSRYGQVLNKAELDSLSMGVEDKYSNAPKLYMWDVSRKIKKDKEAYKFFENNLDAEIYYLYMKDKENPQLKEFLTDFIDRYGYYFFDTKDVIFPTYEEEVLRIIKLFRDVLEQDDSYDPLANFKTENNKFEETLKTLSEEVKPQQYKVALKHIDYLRSIISLKFTINNYEHYALSLLRKELLNVGKGLKDNYFIDDENDVLYLEYADIMDSINPENIKTKTSINKIYYNSFRNYSPQEDIFPCEKQQMQIDYIKIIQGVGASFGKIRARACVINTVEDTKKFRKADIIVTKYIDSDILDSINVAQASGIVTELGGVLCHFAIKAREARIPCAVDVKDATKSIRSGEIITLNGDTGEVII
;
A
#
# COMPACT_ATOMS: atom_id res chain seq x y z
N MET A 1 26.76 -38.19 14.97
CA MET A 1 26.05 -37.19 15.79
C MET A 1 25.24 -36.39 14.80
N GLU A 2 23.99 -36.79 14.57
CA GLU A 2 23.08 -36.06 13.66
C GLU A 2 22.78 -34.72 14.31
N MET A 3 22.93 -33.63 13.56
CA MET A 3 22.62 -32.30 14.05
C MET A 3 21.09 -32.21 14.14
N ILE A 4 20.59 -32.02 15.35
CA ILE A 4 19.17 -31.74 15.58
C ILE A 4 18.93 -30.27 15.22
N TYR A 5 18.04 -30.00 14.28
CA TYR A 5 17.72 -28.64 13.83
C TYR A 5 16.63 -27.97 14.71
N VAL A 6 17.00 -27.76 15.99
CA VAL A 6 16.18 -27.03 16.97
C VAL A 6 16.90 -25.74 17.30
N TYR A 7 16.22 -24.60 17.14
CA TYR A 7 16.77 -23.29 17.40
C TYR A 7 16.04 -22.61 18.53
N MET A 8 16.74 -21.92 19.40
CA MET A 8 16.09 -20.98 20.31
C MET A 8 15.60 -19.77 19.52
N LEU A 9 14.41 -19.29 19.82
CA LEU A 9 13.84 -18.07 19.19
C LEU A 9 14.77 -16.85 19.27
N LYS A 10 15.68 -16.83 20.24
CA LYS A 10 16.63 -15.72 20.45
C LYS A 10 17.94 -15.81 19.66
N ASP A 11 18.29 -16.96 19.10
CA ASP A 11 19.64 -17.20 18.61
C ASP A 11 19.82 -16.90 17.13
N LYS A 12 18.73 -16.89 16.35
CA LYS A 12 18.81 -16.67 14.91
C LYS A 12 17.51 -16.08 14.36
N ILE A 13 17.62 -15.12 13.46
CA ILE A 13 16.50 -14.74 12.58
C ILE A 13 16.38 -15.85 11.53
N ILE A 14 15.26 -16.56 11.55
CA ILE A 14 15.03 -17.71 10.68
C ILE A 14 14.26 -17.22 9.47
N ASP A 15 14.94 -17.15 8.33
CA ASP A 15 14.33 -16.83 7.04
C ASP A 15 13.63 -18.08 6.47
N ASN A 16 12.52 -17.88 5.74
CA ASN A 16 11.73 -18.90 5.03
C ASN A 16 10.91 -19.89 5.89
N CYS A 17 10.70 -19.60 7.18
CA CYS A 17 10.05 -20.53 8.10
C CYS A 17 8.67 -20.09 8.61
N GLY A 18 8.01 -19.24 7.85
CA GLY A 18 6.71 -18.67 8.21
C GLY A 18 6.81 -17.41 9.07
N ASN A 19 5.86 -16.52 8.86
CA ASN A 19 5.86 -15.17 9.45
C ASN A 19 5.83 -15.19 10.98
N LYS A 20 5.13 -16.14 11.62
CA LYS A 20 5.06 -16.23 13.08
C LYS A 20 6.45 -16.41 13.69
N THR A 21 7.22 -17.40 13.20
CA THR A 21 8.59 -17.65 13.66
C THR A 21 9.49 -16.45 13.41
N MET A 22 9.46 -15.91 12.21
CA MET A 22 10.28 -14.78 11.79
C MET A 22 10.04 -13.56 12.70
N PHE A 23 8.79 -13.14 12.87
CA PHE A 23 8.49 -11.96 13.68
C PHE A 23 8.77 -12.16 15.17
N LEU A 24 8.51 -13.34 15.74
CA LEU A 24 8.87 -13.63 17.12
C LEU A 24 10.39 -13.59 17.35
N SER A 25 11.17 -14.08 16.38
CA SER A 25 12.64 -14.01 16.44
C SER A 25 13.14 -12.56 16.35
N ILE A 26 12.57 -11.76 15.46
CA ILE A 26 12.88 -10.32 15.34
C ILE A 26 12.55 -9.57 16.64
N LEU A 27 11.37 -9.81 17.21
CA LEU A 27 10.95 -9.19 18.47
C LEU A 27 11.89 -9.55 19.63
N ASN A 28 12.29 -10.81 19.73
CA ASN A 28 13.20 -11.26 20.76
C ASN A 28 14.61 -10.66 20.58
N ALA A 29 15.13 -10.63 19.35
CA ALA A 29 16.43 -10.00 19.04
C ALA A 29 16.44 -8.49 19.39
N LYS A 30 15.28 -7.83 19.34
CA LYS A 30 15.09 -6.43 19.72
C LYS A 30 14.85 -6.22 21.23
N GLY A 31 14.81 -7.27 22.01
CA GLY A 31 14.65 -7.20 23.47
C GLY A 31 13.21 -7.05 23.95
N TYR A 32 12.22 -7.27 23.09
CA TYR A 32 10.82 -7.38 23.53
C TYR A 32 10.60 -8.72 24.27
N ASN A 33 9.71 -8.71 25.26
CA ASN A 33 9.38 -9.94 25.96
C ASN A 33 8.52 -10.83 25.06
N VAL A 34 9.12 -11.86 24.54
CA VAL A 34 8.48 -12.97 23.83
C VAL A 34 8.54 -14.18 24.76
N PRO A 35 7.50 -15.03 24.86
CA PRO A 35 7.58 -16.26 25.64
C PRO A 35 8.78 -17.10 25.23
N LEU A 36 9.49 -17.63 26.23
CA LEU A 36 10.66 -18.47 25.97
C LEU A 36 10.24 -19.70 25.19
N GLY A 37 10.99 -20.05 24.15
CA GLY A 37 10.62 -21.18 23.32
C GLY A 37 11.69 -21.57 22.32
N VAL A 38 11.40 -22.63 21.62
CA VAL A 38 12.24 -23.23 20.59
C VAL A 38 11.42 -23.42 19.30
N VAL A 39 12.13 -23.50 18.20
CA VAL A 39 11.58 -23.76 16.87
C VAL A 39 12.12 -25.08 16.36
N ILE A 40 11.22 -25.98 15.97
CA ILE A 40 11.57 -27.22 15.25
C ILE A 40 11.45 -26.87 13.76
N ASP A 41 12.57 -26.95 13.06
CA ASP A 41 12.66 -26.63 11.63
C ASP A 41 11.96 -27.67 10.77
N PHE A 42 11.44 -27.28 9.63
CA PHE A 42 10.82 -28.18 8.65
C PHE A 42 11.82 -29.20 8.07
N GLU A 43 13.10 -28.87 8.01
CA GLU A 43 14.13 -29.83 7.58
C GLU A 43 14.30 -30.96 8.60
N GLU A 44 14.16 -30.71 9.90
CA GLU A 44 14.12 -31.73 10.91
C GLU A 44 12.94 -32.69 10.72
N PHE A 45 11.76 -32.14 10.45
CA PHE A 45 10.59 -32.96 10.11
C PHE A 45 10.84 -33.83 8.88
N LYS A 46 11.40 -33.29 7.81
CA LYS A 46 11.76 -34.09 6.61
C LYS A 46 12.76 -35.20 6.92
N THR A 47 13.73 -34.87 7.78
CA THR A 47 14.76 -35.84 8.22
C THR A 47 14.13 -36.98 9.03
N MET A 48 13.20 -36.65 9.93
CA MET A 48 12.45 -37.66 10.70
C MET A 48 11.62 -38.56 9.80
N VAL A 49 10.90 -37.98 8.82
CA VAL A 49 10.12 -38.75 7.85
C VAL A 49 11.00 -39.69 7.03
N LYS A 50 12.11 -39.17 6.48
CA LYS A 50 13.07 -39.94 5.70
C LYS A 50 13.73 -41.09 6.49
N ASN A 51 14.16 -40.82 7.70
CA ASN A 51 14.82 -41.81 8.55
C ASN A 51 13.92 -42.97 8.97
N GLN A 52 12.59 -42.69 9.05
CA GLN A 52 11.57 -43.70 9.35
C GLN A 52 11.02 -44.39 8.09
N GLY A 53 11.51 -43.98 6.90
CA GLY A 53 11.05 -44.55 5.61
C GLY A 53 9.58 -44.28 5.29
N LEU A 54 9.05 -43.17 5.79
CA LEU A 54 7.65 -42.81 5.59
C LEU A 54 7.44 -42.01 4.30
N ASP A 55 6.30 -42.20 3.70
CA ASP A 55 5.81 -41.44 2.54
C ASP A 55 4.49 -40.74 2.88
N PHE A 56 3.86 -40.16 1.88
CA PHE A 56 2.60 -39.40 2.07
C PHE A 56 1.47 -40.26 2.65
N ASP A 57 1.37 -41.53 2.27
CA ASP A 57 0.30 -42.45 2.72
C ASP A 57 0.56 -42.95 4.15
N THR A 58 1.82 -43.03 4.57
CA THR A 58 2.27 -43.57 5.86
C THR A 58 2.72 -42.47 6.84
N ILE A 59 2.66 -41.19 6.45
CA ILE A 59 3.16 -40.07 7.27
C ILE A 59 2.46 -39.97 8.64
N ASN A 60 1.24 -40.50 8.75
CA ASN A 60 0.50 -40.59 10.01
C ASN A 60 1.18 -41.53 11.05
N ASP A 61 2.09 -42.39 10.63
CA ASP A 61 2.86 -43.28 11.51
C ASP A 61 4.12 -42.64 12.07
N LEU A 62 4.39 -41.37 11.76
CA LEU A 62 5.54 -40.59 12.23
C LEU A 62 5.66 -40.66 13.76
N LYS A 63 6.83 -41.00 14.23
CA LYS A 63 7.21 -41.02 15.67
C LYS A 63 8.21 -39.90 15.97
N ILE A 64 7.88 -39.06 16.91
CA ILE A 64 8.76 -38.01 17.42
C ILE A 64 9.71 -38.66 18.46
N GLN A 65 10.99 -38.33 18.36
CA GLN A 65 12.04 -38.92 19.22
C GLN A 65 12.03 -38.31 20.63
N ASP A 66 12.40 -39.13 21.65
CA ASP A 66 12.48 -38.66 23.06
C ASP A 66 13.54 -37.60 23.25
N GLU A 67 14.64 -37.73 22.56
CA GLU A 67 15.79 -36.83 22.63
C GLU A 67 15.39 -35.40 22.22
N LEU A 68 14.57 -35.24 21.20
CA LEU A 68 14.03 -33.94 20.76
C LEU A 68 13.18 -33.31 21.88
N ILE A 69 12.34 -34.09 22.51
CA ILE A 69 11.48 -33.60 23.61
C ILE A 69 12.31 -33.20 24.82
N ASP A 70 13.36 -33.99 25.16
CA ASP A 70 14.27 -33.68 26.27
C ASP A 70 15.01 -32.37 26.01
N GLU A 71 15.49 -32.14 24.80
CA GLU A 71 16.10 -30.88 24.42
C GLU A 71 15.15 -29.69 24.58
N ILE A 72 13.92 -29.79 24.09
CA ILE A 72 12.88 -28.78 24.24
C ILE A 72 12.58 -28.48 25.72
N LEU A 73 12.40 -29.52 26.51
CA LEU A 73 12.05 -29.41 27.92
C LEU A 73 13.18 -28.85 28.77
N ASN A 74 14.45 -28.99 28.37
CA ASN A 74 15.60 -28.39 29.04
C ASN A 74 15.65 -26.86 28.86
N VAL A 75 15.10 -26.34 27.78
CA VAL A 75 15.08 -24.90 27.49
C VAL A 75 13.93 -24.17 28.20
N ILE A 76 12.74 -24.80 28.29
CA ILE A 76 11.54 -24.16 28.82
C ILE A 76 11.36 -24.44 30.32
N PRO A 77 11.07 -23.42 31.17
CA PRO A 77 10.94 -23.59 32.63
C PRO A 77 9.94 -24.65 33.06
N ASN A 78 10.28 -25.43 34.10
CA ASN A 78 9.51 -26.59 34.53
C ASN A 78 8.12 -26.33 35.11
N ASN A 79 7.84 -25.10 35.50
CA ASN A 79 6.59 -24.70 36.17
C ASN A 79 5.53 -24.13 35.19
N ARG A 80 5.74 -24.29 33.88
CA ARG A 80 4.83 -23.73 32.86
C ARG A 80 4.22 -24.81 31.98
N MET A 81 2.95 -24.66 31.63
CA MET A 81 2.33 -25.35 30.50
C MET A 81 3.00 -24.90 29.21
N LEU A 82 2.72 -25.56 28.11
CA LEU A 82 3.30 -25.26 26.81
C LEU A 82 2.24 -24.77 25.83
N ALA A 83 2.67 -23.92 24.89
CA ALA A 83 1.96 -23.60 23.65
C ALA A 83 2.73 -24.22 22.47
N ILE A 84 2.07 -25.03 21.66
CA ILE A 84 2.65 -25.67 20.47
C ILE A 84 1.93 -25.10 19.26
N ARG A 85 2.65 -24.40 18.38
CA ARG A 85 2.07 -23.55 17.32
C ARG A 85 2.71 -23.84 15.97
N SER A 86 1.89 -23.93 14.94
CA SER A 86 2.36 -23.96 13.55
C SER A 86 2.86 -22.59 13.09
N SER A 87 3.83 -22.58 12.19
CA SER A 87 4.33 -21.40 11.49
C SER A 87 4.68 -21.77 10.05
N ALA A 88 3.74 -21.60 9.14
CA ALA A 88 3.91 -21.96 7.74
C ALA A 88 4.24 -20.72 6.86
N ASN A 89 5.04 -20.94 5.81
CA ASN A 89 5.42 -19.90 4.87
C ASN A 89 4.26 -19.33 4.03
N VAL A 90 3.13 -20.04 3.97
CA VAL A 90 1.92 -19.65 3.25
C VAL A 90 0.86 -19.01 4.14
N GLU A 91 1.08 -18.91 5.47
CA GLU A 91 0.02 -18.58 6.44
C GLU A 91 -0.49 -17.13 6.32
N ASP A 92 0.38 -16.18 6.01
CA ASP A 92 0.06 -14.74 5.94
C ASP A 92 0.32 -14.16 4.54
N GLY A 93 -0.03 -14.89 3.48
CA GLY A 93 0.12 -14.44 2.10
C GLY A 93 -0.84 -13.29 1.74
N ARG A 94 -0.41 -12.38 0.86
CA ARG A 94 -1.24 -11.24 0.42
C ARG A 94 -2.46 -11.63 -0.38
N GLU A 95 -2.33 -12.66 -1.22
CA GLU A 95 -3.40 -13.10 -2.13
C GLU A 95 -4.17 -14.29 -1.57
N ILE A 96 -3.49 -15.15 -0.80
CA ILE A 96 -4.04 -16.39 -0.27
C ILE A 96 -3.70 -16.44 1.22
N ASN A 97 -4.74 -16.55 2.05
CA ASN A 97 -4.61 -16.54 3.50
C ASN A 97 -4.96 -17.91 4.08
N PHE A 98 -4.00 -18.48 4.80
CA PHE A 98 -4.13 -19.74 5.54
C PHE A 98 -4.36 -19.57 7.04
N SER A 99 -4.70 -18.37 7.49
CA SER A 99 -4.95 -18.11 8.91
C SER A 99 -6.02 -19.06 9.46
N GLY A 100 -5.69 -19.74 10.56
CA GLY A 100 -6.55 -20.75 11.20
C GLY A 100 -6.67 -22.08 10.46
N LYS A 101 -5.86 -22.35 9.42
CA LYS A 101 -5.83 -23.63 8.72
C LYS A 101 -4.89 -24.67 9.34
N PHE A 102 -3.94 -24.23 10.14
CA PHE A 102 -2.95 -25.09 10.76
C PHE A 102 -3.13 -25.14 12.27
N ASN A 103 -2.81 -26.27 12.85
CA ASN A 103 -3.06 -26.54 14.26
C ASN A 103 -2.20 -25.70 15.21
N THR A 104 -2.84 -25.20 16.25
CA THR A 104 -2.21 -24.55 17.40
C THR A 104 -2.81 -25.14 18.68
N PHE A 105 -1.98 -25.53 19.63
CA PHE A 105 -2.39 -26.13 20.91
C PHE A 105 -1.87 -25.26 22.06
N LEU A 106 -2.79 -24.80 22.89
CA LEU A 106 -2.52 -24.04 24.10
C LEU A 106 -2.70 -24.93 25.34
N ASN A 107 -2.10 -24.52 26.45
CA ASN A 107 -2.21 -25.24 27.72
C ASN A 107 -1.82 -26.73 27.63
N VAL A 108 -0.80 -27.04 26.82
CA VAL A 108 -0.31 -28.40 26.68
C VAL A 108 0.48 -28.78 27.94
N PRO A 109 0.13 -29.87 28.66
CA PRO A 109 0.84 -30.31 29.83
C PRO A 109 2.25 -30.80 29.45
N ARG A 110 3.16 -30.81 30.43
CA ARG A 110 4.56 -31.27 30.24
C ARG A 110 4.68 -32.79 30.30
N ASP A 111 3.81 -33.47 29.59
CA ASP A 111 3.89 -34.91 29.39
C ASP A 111 4.53 -35.18 28.03
N LYS A 112 5.58 -36.01 27.99
CA LYS A 112 6.35 -36.27 26.78
C LYS A 112 5.46 -36.83 25.66
N GLU A 113 4.60 -37.74 25.95
CA GLU A 113 3.75 -38.39 24.93
C GLU A 113 2.70 -37.40 24.36
N ILE A 114 2.13 -36.55 25.22
CA ILE A 114 1.23 -35.49 24.78
C ILE A 114 1.96 -34.48 23.93
N ILE A 115 3.16 -34.04 24.29
CA ILE A 115 3.97 -33.10 23.55
C ILE A 115 4.30 -33.65 22.16
N LYS A 116 4.78 -34.90 22.07
CA LYS A 116 5.07 -35.59 20.80
C LYS A 116 3.87 -35.60 19.88
N GLU A 117 2.71 -35.99 20.44
CA GLU A 117 1.47 -36.06 19.67
C GLU A 117 1.06 -34.66 19.15
N LYS A 118 1.19 -33.61 19.99
CA LYS A 118 0.83 -32.25 19.55
C LYS A 118 1.81 -31.68 18.50
N ILE A 119 3.09 -31.93 18.61
CA ILE A 119 4.08 -31.58 17.58
C ILE A 119 3.76 -32.29 16.27
N LYS A 120 3.52 -33.60 16.33
CA LYS A 120 3.12 -34.39 15.18
C LYS A 120 1.86 -33.83 14.52
N GLN A 121 0.81 -33.56 15.31
CA GLN A 121 -0.45 -32.99 14.81
C GLN A 121 -0.25 -31.62 14.13
N CYS A 122 0.67 -30.77 14.63
CA CYS A 122 1.03 -29.53 13.96
C CYS A 122 1.60 -29.80 12.56
N PHE A 123 2.62 -30.66 12.43
CA PHE A 123 3.20 -30.97 11.12
C PHE A 123 2.19 -31.64 10.19
N LEU A 124 1.41 -32.60 10.69
CA LEU A 124 0.42 -33.31 9.88
C LEU A 124 -0.75 -32.40 9.43
N SER A 125 -0.96 -31.28 10.10
CA SER A 125 -1.95 -30.31 9.65
C SER A 125 -1.69 -29.75 8.24
N LEU A 126 -0.44 -29.82 7.74
CA LEU A 126 -0.12 -29.52 6.33
C LEU A 126 -0.86 -30.43 5.35
N TYR A 127 -1.06 -31.69 5.71
CA TYR A 127 -1.48 -32.75 4.83
C TYR A 127 -2.95 -33.14 5.03
N THR A 128 -3.73 -32.33 5.74
CA THR A 128 -5.17 -32.58 5.87
C THR A 128 -5.86 -32.46 4.53
N GLU A 129 -6.91 -33.25 4.29
CA GLU A 129 -7.68 -33.21 3.05
C GLU A 129 -8.20 -31.81 2.73
N SER A 130 -8.64 -31.05 3.75
CA SER A 130 -9.06 -29.66 3.62
C SER A 130 -7.93 -28.77 3.06
N ASN A 131 -6.71 -28.90 3.57
CA ASN A 131 -5.58 -28.08 3.14
C ASN A 131 -5.10 -28.50 1.77
N ILE A 132 -5.07 -29.80 1.46
CA ILE A 132 -4.72 -30.29 0.12
C ILE A 132 -5.70 -29.76 -0.94
N ASN A 133 -6.99 -29.79 -0.65
CA ASN A 133 -8.02 -29.25 -1.54
C ASN A 133 -7.85 -27.72 -1.71
N TYR A 134 -7.49 -27.04 -0.64
CA TYR A 134 -7.22 -25.60 -0.69
C TYR A 134 -5.97 -25.26 -1.51
N TYR A 135 -4.88 -26.04 -1.39
CA TYR A 135 -3.70 -25.87 -2.24
C TYR A 135 -4.03 -26.05 -3.72
N LYS A 136 -4.75 -27.14 -4.07
CA LYS A 136 -5.18 -27.40 -5.44
C LYS A 136 -6.02 -26.26 -6.01
N LYS A 137 -6.98 -25.76 -5.22
CA LYS A 137 -7.87 -24.66 -5.63
C LYS A 137 -7.12 -23.37 -5.94
N ASN A 138 -6.02 -23.11 -5.24
CA ASN A 138 -5.22 -21.89 -5.37
C ASN A 138 -3.94 -22.08 -6.18
N ASN A 139 -3.78 -23.20 -6.89
CA ASN A 139 -2.61 -23.55 -7.70
C ASN A 139 -1.28 -23.52 -6.92
N ILE A 140 -1.30 -23.93 -5.64
CA ILE A 140 -0.11 -24.02 -4.80
C ILE A 140 0.42 -25.45 -4.85
N GLY A 141 1.68 -25.63 -5.24
CA GLY A 141 2.36 -26.93 -5.14
C GLY A 141 2.60 -27.29 -3.68
N ILE A 142 2.11 -28.44 -3.23
CA ILE A 142 2.31 -28.89 -1.83
C ILE A 142 3.79 -28.91 -1.41
N GLU A 143 4.68 -29.16 -2.36
CA GLU A 143 6.14 -29.21 -2.16
C GLU A 143 6.74 -27.83 -1.80
N SER A 144 6.04 -26.74 -2.17
CA SER A 144 6.44 -25.37 -1.86
C SER A 144 6.00 -24.91 -0.46
N VAL A 145 5.11 -25.68 0.20
CA VAL A 145 4.60 -25.37 1.52
C VAL A 145 5.53 -25.92 2.60
N GLN A 146 6.06 -25.05 3.43
CA GLN A 146 6.95 -25.37 4.53
C GLN A 146 6.37 -24.89 5.84
N MET A 147 6.54 -25.64 6.90
CA MET A 147 6.02 -25.32 8.22
C MET A 147 7.04 -25.63 9.31
N ASN A 148 7.34 -24.66 10.13
CA ASN A 148 8.02 -24.89 11.41
C ASN A 148 7.01 -25.11 12.52
N VAL A 149 7.42 -25.76 13.58
CA VAL A 149 6.65 -25.88 14.81
C VAL A 149 7.35 -25.13 15.93
N ILE A 150 6.64 -24.20 16.57
CA ILE A 150 7.12 -23.41 17.69
C ILE A 150 6.59 -24.05 18.96
N VAL A 151 7.49 -24.36 19.90
CA VAL A 151 7.13 -24.81 21.25
C VAL A 151 7.56 -23.72 22.23
N GLN A 152 6.62 -23.13 22.95
CA GLN A 152 6.85 -22.01 23.87
C GLN A 152 6.27 -22.29 25.26
N GLU A 153 6.80 -21.59 26.27
CA GLU A 153 6.10 -21.51 27.56
C GLU A 153 4.73 -20.85 27.41
N MET A 154 3.75 -21.36 28.08
CA MET A 154 2.44 -20.73 28.18
C MET A 154 2.46 -19.65 29.25
N ILE A 155 2.14 -18.42 28.90
CA ILE A 155 2.03 -17.30 29.83
C ILE A 155 0.60 -17.20 30.33
N GLU A 156 0.39 -17.38 31.64
CA GLU A 156 -0.93 -17.23 32.28
C GLU A 156 -1.26 -15.74 32.45
N SER A 157 -1.64 -15.09 31.36
CA SER A 157 -1.92 -13.64 31.35
C SER A 157 -3.06 -13.28 32.28
N ASN A 158 -2.90 -12.20 33.04
CA ASN A 158 -3.98 -11.59 33.81
C ASN A 158 -4.98 -10.90 32.88
N VAL A 159 -4.44 -10.27 31.83
CA VAL A 159 -5.17 -9.64 30.74
C VAL A 159 -4.48 -9.99 29.45
N SER A 160 -5.22 -10.33 28.43
CA SER A 160 -4.73 -10.52 27.07
C SER A 160 -5.57 -9.74 26.07
N GLY A 161 -4.99 -9.43 24.92
CA GLY A 161 -5.67 -8.67 23.91
C GLY A 161 -4.98 -8.70 22.55
N ILE A 162 -5.64 -8.02 21.64
CA ILE A 162 -5.17 -7.82 20.27
C ILE A 162 -5.18 -6.32 19.97
N LEU A 163 -4.20 -5.88 19.19
CA LEU A 163 -4.04 -4.50 18.79
C LEU A 163 -3.86 -4.41 17.28
N PHE A 164 -4.60 -3.52 16.64
CA PHE A 164 -4.39 -3.13 15.25
C PHE A 164 -3.92 -1.69 15.18
N THR A 165 -2.84 -1.44 14.47
CA THR A 165 -2.31 -0.07 14.29
C THR A 165 -3.02 0.74 13.22
N VAL A 166 -3.99 0.14 12.53
CA VAL A 166 -4.94 0.79 11.63
C VAL A 166 -6.34 0.33 12.02
N ASN A 167 -7.30 1.23 12.07
CA ASN A 167 -8.67 0.89 12.45
C ASN A 167 -9.35 0.05 11.33
N PRO A 168 -9.62 -1.24 11.58
CA PRO A 168 -10.14 -2.13 10.55
C PRO A 168 -11.62 -1.87 10.22
N THR A 169 -12.34 -1.09 11.04
CA THR A 169 -13.78 -0.83 10.84
C THR A 169 -14.05 0.42 10.02
N ASN A 170 -13.11 1.33 9.88
CA ASN A 170 -13.27 2.58 9.11
C ASN A 170 -12.05 2.89 8.22
N GLY A 171 -11.03 2.02 8.25
CA GLY A 171 -9.82 2.15 7.48
C GLY A 171 -8.94 3.35 7.85
N LYS A 172 -9.15 4.02 9.00
CA LYS A 172 -8.31 5.14 9.41
C LYS A 172 -6.95 4.66 9.89
N ASP A 173 -5.93 5.11 9.20
CA ASP A 173 -4.53 4.72 9.35
C ASP A 173 -3.80 5.43 10.50
N THR A 174 -4.45 6.37 11.15
CA THR A 174 -3.95 7.03 12.36
C THR A 174 -4.59 6.51 13.64
N GLN A 175 -5.53 5.56 13.53
CA GLN A 175 -6.27 5.04 14.68
C GLN A 175 -5.80 3.64 15.05
N ILE A 176 -5.28 3.51 16.28
CA ILE A 176 -5.00 2.23 16.90
C ILE A 176 -6.28 1.73 17.56
N VAL A 177 -6.61 0.46 17.31
CA VAL A 177 -7.69 -0.24 18.00
C VAL A 177 -7.08 -1.32 18.89
N ILE A 178 -7.45 -1.31 20.17
CA ILE A 178 -7.01 -2.31 21.16
C ILE A 178 -8.25 -2.97 21.73
N GLU A 179 -8.35 -4.28 21.63
CA GLU A 179 -9.38 -5.07 22.31
C GLU A 179 -8.72 -6.02 23.29
N PHE A 180 -9.25 -6.10 24.52
CA PHE A 180 -8.64 -6.90 25.59
C PHE A 180 -9.70 -7.43 26.58
N SER A 181 -9.38 -8.55 27.20
CA SER A 181 -10.21 -9.18 28.24
C SER A 181 -9.36 -9.79 29.34
N ARG A 182 -9.98 -10.24 30.42
CA ARG A 182 -9.33 -11.02 31.48
C ARG A 182 -8.96 -12.41 30.96
N GLY A 183 -7.80 -12.91 31.41
CA GLY A 183 -7.32 -14.26 31.09
C GLY A 183 -6.53 -14.34 29.81
N ALA A 184 -6.22 -15.55 29.36
CA ALA A 184 -5.39 -15.82 28.21
C ALA A 184 -6.24 -16.30 27.01
N GLY A 185 -6.24 -15.55 25.89
CA GLY A 185 -6.69 -16.02 24.59
C GLY A 185 -8.18 -15.79 24.23
N ASP A 186 -9.04 -15.49 25.18
CA ASP A 186 -10.50 -15.41 24.94
C ASP A 186 -10.91 -14.26 23.99
N THR A 187 -10.14 -13.18 23.96
CA THR A 187 -10.41 -12.04 23.06
C THR A 187 -10.19 -12.43 21.60
N VAL A 188 -9.14 -13.18 21.30
CA VAL A 188 -8.76 -13.59 19.95
C VAL A 188 -9.76 -14.61 19.39
N THR A 189 -10.24 -15.53 20.23
CA THR A 189 -11.21 -16.55 19.83
C THR A 189 -12.63 -16.03 19.66
N GLY A 190 -12.94 -14.84 20.22
CA GLY A 190 -14.26 -14.25 20.14
C GLY A 190 -15.29 -14.83 21.14
N ASN A 191 -14.81 -15.56 22.15
CA ASN A 191 -15.66 -16.17 23.16
C ASN A 191 -16.23 -15.16 24.18
N VAL A 192 -15.66 -13.97 24.24
CA VAL A 192 -16.07 -12.88 25.13
C VAL A 192 -16.18 -11.58 24.37
N THR A 193 -17.04 -10.67 24.84
CA THR A 193 -17.04 -9.28 24.38
C THR A 193 -15.93 -8.55 25.10
N PRO A 194 -14.91 -8.06 24.38
CA PRO A 194 -13.76 -7.41 24.99
C PRO A 194 -14.06 -5.95 25.39
N GLU A 195 -13.26 -5.40 26.29
CA GLU A 195 -13.09 -3.96 26.44
C GLU A 195 -12.33 -3.42 25.23
N ARG A 196 -12.69 -2.20 24.80
CA ARG A 196 -12.11 -1.62 23.59
C ARG A 196 -11.59 -0.22 23.82
N ILE A 197 -10.45 0.09 23.16
CA ILE A 197 -9.84 1.41 23.08
C ILE A 197 -9.68 1.75 21.60
N ILE A 198 -10.02 2.99 21.21
CA ILE A 198 -9.64 3.59 19.95
C ILE A 198 -8.81 4.85 20.27
N TYR A 199 -7.57 4.85 19.85
CA TYR A 199 -6.63 5.95 20.05
C TYR A 199 -6.15 6.50 18.72
N ASP A 200 -6.40 7.80 18.47
CA ASP A 200 -5.81 8.50 17.33
C ASP A 200 -4.45 9.03 17.72
N TRP A 201 -3.38 8.38 17.22
CA TRP A 201 -2.01 8.70 17.61
C TRP A 201 -1.47 9.96 16.92
N LYS A 202 -2.03 10.38 15.76
CA LYS A 202 -1.68 11.65 15.11
C LYS A 202 -2.27 12.83 15.88
N GLU A 203 -3.52 12.72 16.29
CA GLU A 203 -4.24 13.70 17.11
C GLU A 203 -3.93 13.57 18.62
N GLN A 204 -3.25 12.50 19.02
CA GLN A 204 -2.89 12.18 20.40
C GLN A 204 -4.10 12.16 21.37
N LYS A 205 -5.24 11.63 20.92
CA LYS A 205 -6.47 11.57 21.72
C LYS A 205 -7.14 10.19 21.68
N TYR A 206 -7.82 9.86 22.77
CA TYR A 206 -8.72 8.73 22.84
C TYR A 206 -10.04 9.09 22.16
N LEU A 207 -10.50 8.25 21.25
CA LEU A 207 -11.82 8.34 20.60
C LEU A 207 -12.82 7.40 21.24
N GLU A 208 -12.34 6.32 21.84
CA GLU A 208 -13.11 5.38 22.64
C GLU A 208 -12.23 4.92 23.80
N GLU A 209 -12.79 4.92 25.00
CA GLU A 209 -12.14 4.46 26.24
C GLU A 209 -12.85 3.19 26.75
N PRO A 210 -12.15 2.26 27.43
CA PRO A 210 -12.73 1.05 27.93
C PRO A 210 -13.71 1.34 29.08
N LYS A 211 -14.76 0.58 29.20
CA LYS A 211 -15.70 0.68 30.33
C LYS A 211 -15.03 0.26 31.64
N ILE A 212 -14.16 -0.74 31.57
CA ILE A 212 -13.37 -1.22 32.69
C ILE A 212 -11.89 -1.23 32.28
N ASN A 213 -11.08 -0.37 32.88
CA ASN A 213 -9.65 -0.30 32.58
C ASN A 213 -8.87 -1.45 33.27
N LEU A 214 -8.92 -2.64 32.67
CA LEU A 214 -8.22 -3.83 33.17
C LEU A 214 -6.69 -3.75 32.99
N LEU A 215 -6.22 -2.95 32.02
CA LEU A 215 -4.79 -2.85 31.67
C LEU A 215 -4.05 -1.80 32.51
N GLY A 216 -4.75 -0.74 32.95
CA GLY A 216 -4.16 0.45 33.53
C GLY A 216 -3.45 1.35 32.51
N ASP A 217 -3.46 2.65 32.74
CA ASP A 217 -2.99 3.67 31.79
C ASP A 217 -1.54 3.48 31.38
N THR A 218 -0.67 3.07 32.32
CA THR A 218 0.75 2.83 32.03
C THR A 218 0.94 1.71 31.02
N SER A 219 0.20 0.62 31.15
CA SER A 219 0.28 -0.52 30.22
C SER A 219 -0.30 -0.14 28.85
N ILE A 220 -1.41 0.61 28.83
CA ILE A 220 -2.00 1.08 27.55
C ILE A 220 -1.01 1.96 26.80
N ARG A 221 -0.42 2.96 27.44
CA ARG A 221 0.59 3.82 26.80
C ARG A 221 1.81 3.04 26.33
N ARG A 222 2.26 2.07 27.12
CA ARG A 222 3.39 1.22 26.75
C ARG A 222 3.09 0.37 25.52
N ILE A 223 1.90 -0.24 25.44
CA ILE A 223 1.47 -1.04 24.29
C ILE A 223 1.39 -0.17 23.03
N ILE A 224 0.78 1.01 23.11
CA ILE A 224 0.68 1.98 22.01
C ILE A 224 2.08 2.37 21.51
N ASN A 225 2.99 2.74 22.41
CA ASN A 225 4.34 3.14 22.01
C ASN A 225 5.13 2.01 21.36
N ILE A 226 5.04 0.78 21.90
CA ILE A 226 5.67 -0.39 21.31
C ILE A 226 5.10 -0.67 19.92
N SER A 227 3.78 -0.63 19.76
CA SER A 227 3.15 -0.92 18.47
C SER A 227 3.52 0.12 17.40
N LEU A 228 3.58 1.40 17.75
CA LEU A 228 4.02 2.46 16.83
C LEU A 228 5.50 2.34 16.49
N SER A 229 6.35 2.01 17.46
CA SER A 229 7.78 1.78 17.21
C SER A 229 8.00 0.61 16.26
N LEU A 230 7.30 -0.50 16.48
CA LEU A 230 7.34 -1.67 15.61
C LEU A 230 6.82 -1.37 14.21
N GLN A 231 5.68 -0.68 14.10
CA GLN A 231 5.14 -0.25 12.81
C GLN A 231 6.12 0.64 12.04
N GLN A 232 6.75 1.60 12.73
CA GLN A 232 7.75 2.48 12.14
C GLN A 232 8.98 1.71 11.65
N GLU A 233 9.49 0.79 12.44
CA GLU A 233 10.66 -0.02 12.08
C GLU A 233 10.39 -0.96 10.91
N LEU A 234 9.24 -1.65 10.95
CA LEU A 234 8.84 -2.61 9.93
C LEU A 234 8.34 -1.93 8.64
N GLY A 235 7.81 -0.71 8.77
CA GLY A 235 7.32 0.11 7.66
C GLY A 235 5.97 -0.34 7.08
N PHE A 236 5.17 -1.08 7.86
CA PHE A 236 3.81 -1.49 7.52
C PHE A 236 2.92 -1.58 8.76
N PRO A 237 1.58 -1.45 8.62
CA PRO A 237 0.66 -1.60 9.73
C PRO A 237 0.65 -3.03 10.27
N ILE A 238 0.51 -3.17 11.58
CA ILE A 238 0.63 -4.43 12.29
C ILE A 238 -0.62 -4.80 13.09
N ASP A 239 -0.85 -6.10 13.16
CA ASP A 239 -1.71 -6.83 14.06
C ASP A 239 -0.81 -7.48 15.13
N LEU A 240 -1.08 -7.21 16.41
CA LEU A 240 -0.23 -7.62 17.52
C LEU A 240 -1.08 -8.28 18.61
N GLU A 241 -0.79 -9.55 18.92
CA GLU A 241 -1.36 -10.26 20.07
C GLU A 241 -0.46 -10.09 21.29
N PHE A 242 -1.04 -9.72 22.42
CA PHE A 242 -0.28 -9.46 23.63
C PHE A 242 -0.94 -10.02 24.88
N GLY A 243 -0.15 -10.16 25.95
CA GLY A 243 -0.63 -10.45 27.29
C GLY A 243 0.16 -9.73 28.36
N VAL A 244 -0.50 -9.45 29.46
CA VAL A 244 0.13 -8.86 30.64
C VAL A 244 0.10 -9.90 31.77
N PHE A 245 1.29 -10.23 32.28
CA PHE A 245 1.49 -11.11 33.41
C PHE A 245 2.52 -10.51 34.36
N ASP A 246 2.21 -10.43 35.64
CA ASP A 246 3.10 -9.85 36.65
C ASP A 246 3.68 -8.47 36.24
N SER A 247 2.80 -7.59 35.78
CA SER A 247 3.13 -6.24 35.26
C SER A 247 4.10 -6.22 34.08
N LYS A 248 4.41 -7.36 33.47
CA LYS A 248 5.22 -7.48 32.27
C LYS A 248 4.32 -7.69 31.06
N LEU A 249 4.59 -6.93 30.00
CA LEU A 249 3.94 -7.10 28.72
C LEU A 249 4.71 -8.15 27.90
N TYR A 250 4.01 -9.15 27.44
CA TYR A 250 4.48 -10.18 26.50
C TYR A 250 3.83 -10.01 25.15
N ILE A 251 4.59 -10.23 24.08
CA ILE A 251 4.05 -10.26 22.71
C ILE A 251 4.00 -11.72 22.29
N PHE A 252 2.80 -12.18 21.90
CA PHE A 252 2.54 -13.56 21.51
C PHE A 252 2.61 -13.77 20.01
N GLN A 253 2.24 -12.76 19.23
CA GLN A 253 2.26 -12.80 17.79
C GLN A 253 2.29 -11.38 17.21
N LEU A 254 2.95 -11.24 16.05
CA LEU A 254 2.91 -10.05 15.22
C LEU A 254 2.66 -10.46 13.79
N ARG A 255 1.77 -9.75 13.10
CA ARG A 255 1.46 -9.95 11.67
C ARG A 255 1.35 -8.61 10.95
N PRO A 256 1.68 -8.54 9.65
CA PRO A 256 1.32 -7.39 8.83
C PRO A 256 -0.19 -7.36 8.58
N ILE A 257 -0.80 -6.18 8.65
CA ILE A 257 -2.17 -5.98 8.18
C ILE A 257 -2.10 -5.85 6.66
N THR A 258 -2.61 -6.86 5.96
CA THR A 258 -2.52 -6.93 4.49
C THR A 258 -3.74 -6.36 3.78
N LYS A 259 -4.91 -6.35 4.43
CA LYS A 259 -6.17 -5.83 3.87
C LYS A 259 -6.85 -4.88 4.85
N ILE A 260 -7.22 -3.71 4.36
CA ILE A 260 -7.96 -2.69 5.10
C ILE A 260 -9.14 -2.26 4.23
N GLU A 261 -10.35 -2.32 4.78
CA GLU A 261 -11.57 -1.92 4.07
C GLU A 261 -11.84 -0.42 4.20
N TYR A 262 -12.45 0.17 3.19
CA TYR A 262 -12.74 1.60 3.11
C TYR A 262 -14.17 1.89 2.68
N LYS A 263 -14.72 3.01 3.20
CA LYS A 263 -16.11 3.42 2.90
C LYS A 263 -16.30 4.14 1.57
N ASN A 264 -15.24 4.58 0.90
CA ASN A 264 -15.32 5.36 -0.34
C ASN A 264 -14.38 4.79 -1.40
N VAL A 265 -14.76 4.90 -2.68
CA VAL A 265 -13.90 4.45 -3.80
C VAL A 265 -12.83 5.46 -4.09
N TYR A 266 -11.61 5.00 -4.00
CA TYR A 266 -10.46 5.77 -4.40
C TYR A 266 -9.42 4.84 -5.00
N TYR A 267 -8.83 5.24 -6.12
CA TYR A 267 -7.79 4.48 -6.78
C TYR A 267 -6.43 5.13 -6.56
N ASN A 268 -5.46 4.33 -6.20
CA ASN A 268 -4.07 4.77 -6.22
C ASN A 268 -3.61 4.81 -7.67
N TYR A 269 -3.50 6.00 -8.25
CA TYR A 269 -3.09 6.21 -9.64
C TYR A 269 -1.62 5.90 -9.92
N SER A 270 -0.90 5.40 -8.97
CA SER A 270 0.52 5.13 -9.08
C SER A 270 0.77 3.73 -9.63
N THR A 271 1.18 3.66 -10.87
CA THR A 271 1.60 2.41 -11.54
C THR A 271 3.01 1.95 -11.17
N ASN A 272 3.74 2.77 -10.45
CA ASN A 272 5.03 2.40 -9.89
C ASN A 272 4.87 2.24 -8.39
N SER A 273 5.28 1.10 -7.86
CA SER A 273 5.32 0.76 -6.44
C SER A 273 6.02 1.80 -5.53
N ASN A 274 6.61 2.82 -6.12
CA ASN A 274 7.47 3.80 -5.46
C ASN A 274 6.83 5.19 -5.24
N ASN A 275 5.52 5.38 -5.44
CA ASN A 275 4.86 6.66 -5.18
C ASN A 275 4.54 6.83 -3.69
N PHE A 276 5.58 6.83 -2.91
CA PHE A 276 5.59 7.06 -1.49
C PHE A 276 6.21 8.44 -1.24
N TYR A 277 5.44 9.35 -0.66
CA TYR A 277 5.80 10.77 -0.60
C TYR A 277 5.98 11.25 0.83
N SER A 278 6.90 12.19 1.02
CA SER A 278 7.04 12.93 2.29
C SER A 278 5.75 13.70 2.63
N PRO A 279 5.51 14.00 3.91
CA PRO A 279 4.37 14.83 4.33
C PRO A 279 4.33 16.18 3.62
N LEU A 280 5.49 16.81 3.41
CA LEU A 280 5.59 18.07 2.70
C LEU A 280 5.13 17.94 1.25
N LEU A 281 5.67 16.97 0.52
CA LEU A 281 5.31 16.76 -0.88
C LEU A 281 3.85 16.36 -1.04
N LEU A 282 3.33 15.51 -0.13
CA LEU A 282 1.91 15.14 -0.12
C LEU A 282 1.01 16.35 0.05
N SER A 283 1.29 17.22 1.02
CA SER A 283 0.46 18.39 1.30
C SER A 283 0.54 19.45 0.20
N MET A 284 1.74 19.71 -0.36
CA MET A 284 1.91 20.60 -1.51
C MET A 284 1.17 20.08 -2.74
N ASN A 285 1.32 18.81 -3.06
CA ASN A 285 0.66 18.21 -4.23
C ASN A 285 -0.86 18.13 -4.05
N SER A 286 -1.36 17.83 -2.84
CA SER A 286 -2.80 17.82 -2.56
C SER A 286 -3.43 19.18 -2.86
N LYS A 287 -2.77 20.26 -2.45
CA LYS A 287 -3.18 21.64 -2.78
C LYS A 287 -3.16 21.88 -4.29
N ALA A 288 -2.04 21.57 -4.94
CA ALA A 288 -1.86 21.78 -6.37
C ALA A 288 -2.91 21.03 -7.21
N TYR A 289 -3.21 19.80 -6.84
CA TYR A 289 -4.21 18.98 -7.54
C TYR A 289 -5.63 19.52 -7.36
N ALA A 290 -5.99 19.94 -6.15
CA ALA A 290 -7.29 20.54 -5.89
C ALA A 290 -7.49 21.81 -6.73
N ASP A 291 -6.51 22.72 -6.72
CA ASP A 291 -6.55 23.98 -7.45
C ASP A 291 -6.59 23.76 -8.99
N ALA A 292 -5.82 22.79 -9.50
CA ALA A 292 -5.81 22.44 -10.92
C ALA A 292 -7.16 21.88 -11.38
N PHE A 293 -7.75 21.01 -10.57
CA PHE A 293 -9.02 20.38 -10.88
C PHE A 293 -10.18 21.37 -10.78
N GLU A 294 -10.16 22.28 -9.82
CA GLU A 294 -11.13 23.38 -9.72
C GLU A 294 -11.08 24.26 -10.96
N LYS A 295 -9.87 24.67 -11.39
CA LYS A 295 -9.66 25.45 -12.62
C LYS A 295 -10.19 24.73 -13.84
N PHE A 296 -9.87 23.44 -13.99
CA PHE A 296 -10.34 22.63 -15.12
C PHE A 296 -11.87 22.48 -15.12
N SER A 297 -12.45 22.12 -13.96
CA SER A 297 -13.89 21.99 -13.79
C SER A 297 -14.64 23.28 -14.09
N SER A 298 -14.10 24.41 -13.65
CA SER A 298 -14.65 25.75 -13.96
C SER A 298 -14.70 26.01 -15.47
N ILE A 299 -13.63 25.66 -16.20
CA ILE A 299 -13.60 25.80 -17.65
C ILE A 299 -14.65 24.90 -18.31
N VAL A 300 -14.73 23.62 -17.90
CA VAL A 300 -15.73 22.67 -18.43
C VAL A 300 -17.15 23.18 -18.16
N ASN A 301 -17.40 23.71 -16.97
CA ASN A 301 -18.69 24.28 -16.58
C ASN A 301 -19.13 25.49 -17.43
N THR A 302 -18.21 26.24 -18.04
CA THR A 302 -18.59 27.32 -18.97
C THR A 302 -19.28 26.80 -20.23
N VAL A 303 -19.13 25.50 -20.52
CA VAL A 303 -19.66 24.85 -21.75
C VAL A 303 -20.69 23.78 -21.40
N TYR A 304 -20.50 23.06 -20.31
CA TYR A 304 -21.32 21.95 -19.83
C TYR A 304 -21.71 22.19 -18.36
N SER A 305 -22.98 21.94 -17.99
CA SER A 305 -23.38 21.98 -16.59
C SER A 305 -22.91 20.71 -15.88
N VAL A 306 -21.98 20.84 -14.97
CA VAL A 306 -21.44 19.74 -14.14
C VAL A 306 -21.87 19.96 -12.69
N ASP A 307 -22.23 18.89 -11.99
CA ASP A 307 -22.61 18.93 -10.58
C ASP A 307 -21.49 19.41 -9.65
N LYS A 308 -21.87 19.89 -8.45
CA LYS A 308 -20.95 20.51 -7.51
C LYS A 308 -19.74 19.62 -7.16
N TYR A 309 -18.60 20.28 -7.17
CA TYR A 309 -17.27 19.77 -6.80
C TYR A 309 -17.25 18.98 -5.49
N LYS A 310 -16.64 17.80 -5.53
CA LYS A 310 -16.20 17.01 -4.40
C LYS A 310 -14.67 16.86 -4.46
N PRO A 311 -13.97 16.58 -3.34
CA PRO A 311 -12.54 16.36 -3.38
C PRO A 311 -12.17 15.28 -4.39
N VAL A 312 -11.23 15.61 -5.28
CA VAL A 312 -10.81 14.74 -6.38
C VAL A 312 -9.69 13.79 -5.96
N SER A 313 -9.01 14.12 -4.90
CA SER A 313 -7.94 13.30 -4.33
C SER A 313 -7.89 13.41 -2.81
N PHE A 314 -7.31 12.40 -2.18
CA PHE A 314 -6.91 12.46 -0.77
C PHE A 314 -5.60 11.69 -0.59
N SER A 315 -4.90 11.97 0.49
CA SER A 315 -3.66 11.29 0.85
C SER A 315 -3.89 10.27 1.96
N LYS A 316 -3.29 9.10 1.81
CA LYS A 316 -3.34 8.01 2.79
C LYS A 316 -2.12 7.11 2.65
N PHE A 317 -1.60 6.59 3.77
CA PHE A 317 -0.40 5.74 3.77
C PHE A 317 0.78 6.37 3.02
N SER A 318 0.95 7.69 3.15
CA SER A 318 1.96 8.46 2.40
C SER A 318 1.84 8.34 0.86
N ARG A 319 0.62 8.13 0.34
CA ARG A 319 0.29 7.98 -1.08
C ARG A 319 -0.93 8.80 -1.45
N PHE A 320 -1.09 9.08 -2.75
CA PHE A 320 -2.29 9.71 -3.30
C PHE A 320 -3.29 8.69 -3.77
N TYR A 321 -4.57 8.98 -3.51
CA TYR A 321 -5.72 8.27 -4.04
C TYR A 321 -6.62 9.25 -4.78
N TRP A 322 -7.18 8.79 -5.90
CA TRP A 322 -8.02 9.60 -6.79
C TRP A 322 -9.48 9.19 -6.66
N ASN A 323 -10.36 10.18 -6.58
CA ASN A 323 -11.80 9.97 -6.68
C ASN A 323 -12.19 9.81 -8.15
N VAL A 324 -12.16 8.57 -8.63
CA VAL A 324 -12.42 8.25 -10.04
C VAL A 324 -13.82 8.65 -10.45
N ASP A 325 -14.83 8.46 -9.60
CA ASP A 325 -16.20 8.86 -9.90
C ASP A 325 -16.31 10.36 -10.14
N GLN A 326 -15.60 11.15 -9.32
CA GLN A 326 -15.58 12.61 -9.52
C GLN A 326 -14.86 13.02 -10.80
N ILE A 327 -13.82 12.30 -11.19
CA ILE A 327 -13.12 12.52 -12.46
C ILE A 327 -14.03 12.13 -13.61
N LYS A 328 -14.68 10.97 -13.57
CA LYS A 328 -15.62 10.50 -14.58
C LYS A 328 -16.78 11.47 -14.77
N ASN A 329 -17.41 11.94 -13.69
CA ASN A 329 -18.53 12.90 -13.74
C ASN A 329 -18.23 14.17 -14.53
N ILE A 330 -16.97 14.59 -14.59
CA ILE A 330 -16.60 15.77 -15.38
C ILE A 330 -16.37 15.38 -16.83
N TYR A 331 -15.65 14.30 -17.07
CA TYR A 331 -15.31 13.88 -18.43
C TYR A 331 -16.51 13.33 -19.21
N GLU A 332 -17.50 12.70 -18.55
CA GLU A 332 -18.70 12.16 -19.22
C GLU A 332 -19.52 13.23 -19.97
N ASN A 333 -19.36 14.49 -19.58
CA ASN A 333 -20.00 15.63 -20.26
C ASN A 333 -19.19 16.13 -21.47
N ILE A 334 -17.95 15.66 -21.64
CA ILE A 334 -17.06 16.09 -22.72
C ILE A 334 -17.26 15.17 -23.94
N PRO A 335 -17.46 15.72 -25.15
CA PRO A 335 -17.56 14.92 -26.35
C PRO A 335 -16.35 14.04 -26.58
N GLY A 336 -16.58 12.79 -26.97
CA GLY A 336 -15.55 11.79 -27.14
C GLY A 336 -15.26 10.96 -25.87
N TYR A 337 -16.02 11.19 -24.80
CA TYR A 337 -15.94 10.35 -23.62
C TYR A 337 -16.28 8.89 -23.95
N VAL A 338 -15.36 8.02 -23.59
CA VAL A 338 -15.53 6.57 -23.60
C VAL A 338 -15.02 6.07 -22.25
N GLU A 339 -15.90 5.53 -21.43
CA GLU A 339 -15.59 5.11 -20.06
C GLU A 339 -14.41 4.16 -20.01
N ARG A 340 -14.41 3.10 -20.82
CA ARG A 340 -13.31 2.15 -20.91
C ARG A 340 -11.98 2.83 -21.25
N TYR A 341 -11.98 3.81 -22.15
CA TYR A 341 -10.75 4.54 -22.50
C TYR A 341 -10.23 5.36 -21.32
N LEU A 342 -11.11 6.03 -20.60
CA LEU A 342 -10.75 6.80 -19.41
C LEU A 342 -10.24 5.87 -18.30
N ASP A 343 -10.91 4.73 -18.05
CA ASP A 343 -10.50 3.75 -17.06
C ASP A 343 -9.11 3.16 -17.38
N GLU A 344 -8.84 2.85 -18.64
CA GLU A 344 -7.51 2.42 -19.07
C GLU A 344 -6.44 3.51 -18.83
N LYS A 345 -6.75 4.77 -19.13
CA LYS A 345 -5.83 5.89 -18.88
C LYS A 345 -5.63 6.17 -17.38
N LEU A 346 -6.67 5.97 -16.58
CA LEU A 346 -6.63 6.06 -15.12
C LEU A 346 -6.15 4.76 -14.48
N LYS A 347 -5.88 3.70 -15.28
CA LYS A 347 -5.47 2.36 -14.85
C LYS A 347 -6.42 1.71 -13.84
N VAL A 348 -7.69 2.02 -13.97
CA VAL A 348 -8.77 1.40 -13.21
C VAL A 348 -8.94 -0.04 -13.69
N LYS A 349 -8.84 -1.01 -12.79
CA LYS A 349 -9.16 -2.41 -13.08
C LYS A 349 -10.68 -2.57 -12.98
N ALA A 350 -11.37 -2.47 -14.09
CA ALA A 350 -12.79 -2.80 -14.18
C ALA A 350 -12.94 -4.12 -14.93
N ASP A 351 -13.67 -5.07 -14.37
CA ASP A 351 -14.12 -6.28 -15.06
C ASP A 351 -15.20 -5.90 -16.07
N TYR A 352 -14.77 -5.40 -17.22
CA TYR A 352 -15.68 -5.24 -18.34
C TYR A 352 -16.03 -6.63 -18.88
N LEU A 353 -17.24 -7.09 -18.59
CA LEU A 353 -17.83 -8.17 -19.35
C LEU A 353 -17.77 -7.78 -20.83
N ASP A 354 -17.22 -8.63 -21.65
CA ASP A 354 -17.03 -8.48 -23.11
C ASP A 354 -18.35 -8.45 -23.87
N ASN A 355 -19.28 -7.63 -23.42
CA ASN A 355 -20.49 -7.30 -24.15
C ASN A 355 -20.23 -6.03 -24.95
N GLY A 356 -19.74 -6.22 -26.16
CA GLY A 356 -19.53 -5.18 -27.16
C GLY A 356 -20.81 -4.40 -27.50
N ILE A 357 -21.25 -3.57 -26.58
CA ILE A 357 -22.29 -2.56 -26.84
C ILE A 357 -21.59 -1.20 -26.83
N GLN A 358 -21.07 -0.84 -28.00
CA GLN A 358 -20.91 0.55 -28.35
C GLN A 358 -22.31 1.13 -28.53
N ASN A 359 -22.80 1.88 -27.55
CA ASN A 359 -24.01 2.68 -27.69
C ASN A 359 -23.73 3.85 -28.64
N PHE A 360 -23.80 3.57 -29.93
CA PHE A 360 -23.91 4.58 -30.98
C PHE A 360 -25.38 4.98 -31.22
N GLU A 361 -26.08 5.44 -30.19
CA GLU A 361 -27.37 6.07 -30.39
C GLU A 361 -27.20 7.59 -30.32
N ASN A 362 -27.48 8.21 -31.47
CA ASN A 362 -27.87 9.56 -31.79
C ASN A 362 -26.93 10.40 -32.66
N ARG A 363 -27.03 10.19 -33.97
CA ARG A 363 -26.43 11.08 -34.99
C ARG A 363 -26.85 12.55 -34.85
N ASP A 364 -28.05 12.86 -34.39
CA ASP A 364 -28.58 14.26 -34.28
C ASP A 364 -28.05 15.01 -33.06
N LYS A 365 -27.62 14.29 -31.99
CA LYS A 365 -26.86 14.89 -30.87
C LYS A 365 -25.45 15.26 -31.27
N THR A 366 -24.84 14.54 -32.19
CA THR A 366 -23.44 14.67 -32.60
C THR A 366 -23.11 16.05 -33.18
N LEU A 367 -23.97 16.63 -34.00
CA LEU A 367 -23.72 17.96 -34.63
C LEU A 367 -23.76 19.12 -33.61
N LYS A 368 -24.69 19.08 -32.63
CA LYS A 368 -24.72 20.07 -31.54
C LYS A 368 -23.55 19.90 -30.56
N ILE A 369 -23.05 18.68 -30.42
CA ILE A 369 -21.90 18.31 -29.62
C ILE A 369 -20.60 18.88 -30.19
N PHE A 370 -20.37 18.79 -31.52
CA PHE A 370 -19.16 19.30 -32.17
C PHE A 370 -18.96 20.80 -32.02
N SER A 371 -20.02 21.61 -32.01
CA SER A 371 -19.91 23.07 -31.82
C SER A 371 -19.50 23.44 -30.38
N LYS A 372 -19.96 22.66 -29.40
CA LYS A 372 -19.54 22.84 -27.98
C LYS A 372 -18.11 22.39 -27.74
N ASP A 373 -17.69 21.31 -28.41
CA ASP A 373 -16.34 20.75 -28.35
C ASP A 373 -15.33 21.80 -28.88
N GLU A 374 -15.54 22.40 -30.05
CA GLU A 374 -14.66 23.45 -30.55
C GLU A 374 -14.59 24.68 -29.64
N LYS A 375 -15.69 25.02 -28.96
CA LYS A 375 -15.69 26.08 -27.94
C LYS A 375 -14.82 25.71 -26.74
N LEU A 376 -14.95 24.50 -26.20
CA LEU A 376 -14.12 24.01 -25.10
C LEU A 376 -12.65 24.00 -25.50
N LEU A 377 -12.32 23.38 -26.62
CA LEU A 377 -10.95 23.32 -27.13
C LEU A 377 -10.35 24.72 -27.37
N SER A 378 -11.14 25.68 -27.84
CA SER A 378 -10.70 27.07 -28.01
C SER A 378 -10.33 27.72 -26.67
N ILE A 379 -11.13 27.50 -25.61
CA ILE A 379 -10.87 28.05 -24.28
C ILE A 379 -9.61 27.38 -23.71
N LEU A 380 -9.49 26.05 -23.84
CA LEU A 380 -8.32 25.31 -23.37
C LEU A 380 -7.03 25.73 -24.07
N LYS A 381 -7.06 25.93 -25.39
CA LYS A 381 -5.94 26.46 -26.20
C LYS A 381 -5.47 27.83 -25.70
N LYS A 382 -6.41 28.73 -25.40
CA LYS A 382 -6.06 30.03 -24.81
C LYS A 382 -5.37 29.86 -23.45
N SER A 383 -5.92 29.01 -22.60
CA SER A 383 -5.33 28.73 -21.26
C SER A 383 -3.92 28.11 -21.36
N ILE A 384 -3.67 27.25 -22.35
CA ILE A 384 -2.34 26.69 -22.62
C ILE A 384 -1.37 27.80 -23.04
N SER A 385 -1.74 28.64 -24.00
CA SER A 385 -0.87 29.74 -24.47
C SER A 385 -0.55 30.77 -23.37
N GLU A 386 -1.49 31.01 -22.44
CA GLU A 386 -1.23 31.82 -21.26
C GLU A 386 -0.26 31.15 -20.30
N LEU A 387 -0.36 29.82 -20.12
CA LEU A 387 0.58 29.05 -19.28
C LEU A 387 1.99 29.04 -19.87
N GLU A 388 2.14 28.87 -21.19
CA GLU A 388 3.44 28.91 -21.87
C GLU A 388 4.15 30.26 -21.60
N LYS A 389 3.47 31.38 -21.87
CA LYS A 389 4.03 32.72 -21.64
C LYS A 389 4.45 32.94 -20.18
N ASN A 390 3.60 32.49 -19.24
CA ASN A 390 3.87 32.63 -17.81
C ASN A 390 5.01 31.70 -17.35
N THR A 391 5.24 30.60 -18.06
CA THR A 391 6.35 29.67 -17.74
C THR A 391 7.67 30.20 -18.28
N GLU A 392 7.70 30.78 -19.47
CA GLU A 392 8.88 31.44 -20.03
C GLU A 392 9.31 32.70 -19.27
N ALA A 393 8.39 33.37 -18.58
CA ALA A 393 8.64 34.56 -17.78
C ALA A 393 9.14 34.27 -16.35
N ILE A 394 9.45 33.03 -16.01
CA ILE A 394 9.96 32.67 -14.68
C ILE A 394 11.42 33.10 -14.57
N SER A 395 11.70 34.03 -13.66
CA SER A 395 13.05 34.41 -13.30
C SER A 395 13.50 33.69 -12.03
N GLU A 396 14.74 33.31 -11.95
CA GLU A 396 15.39 32.77 -10.74
C GLU A 396 15.25 33.72 -9.55
N ASP A 397 15.18 35.04 -9.82
CA ASP A 397 15.00 36.12 -8.83
C ASP A 397 13.68 36.03 -8.02
N SER A 398 12.75 35.11 -8.34
CA SER A 398 11.49 34.93 -7.60
C SER A 398 11.54 33.82 -6.54
N MET A 399 12.69 33.15 -6.32
CA MET A 399 12.85 31.95 -5.49
C MET A 399 13.87 32.19 -4.36
N HIS A 400 13.55 33.10 -3.43
CA HIS A 400 14.52 33.56 -2.42
C HIS A 400 14.33 33.06 -0.99
N ASN A 401 13.20 32.43 -0.68
CA ASN A 401 12.93 31.89 0.66
C ASN A 401 12.03 30.68 0.61
N ILE A 402 11.96 29.93 1.70
CA ILE A 402 11.22 28.68 1.80
C ILE A 402 9.76 28.85 1.40
N THR A 403 9.08 29.91 1.87
CA THR A 403 7.65 30.16 1.55
C THR A 403 7.46 30.38 0.06
N SER A 404 8.31 31.18 -0.59
CA SER A 404 8.25 31.41 -2.04
C SER A 404 8.56 30.15 -2.84
N LEU A 405 9.51 29.32 -2.40
CA LEU A 405 9.84 28.05 -3.04
C LEU A 405 8.69 27.06 -2.96
N VAL A 406 8.06 26.94 -1.79
CA VAL A 406 6.87 26.09 -1.59
C VAL A 406 5.71 26.55 -2.48
N GLN A 407 5.46 27.87 -2.56
CA GLN A 407 4.43 28.43 -3.43
C GLN A 407 4.74 28.17 -4.92
N LYS A 408 5.97 28.40 -5.35
CA LYS A 408 6.39 28.17 -6.75
C LYS A 408 6.32 26.73 -7.15
N TYR A 409 6.80 25.81 -6.31
CA TYR A 409 6.65 24.39 -6.59
C TYR A 409 5.17 24.01 -6.72
N THR A 410 4.32 24.47 -5.78
CA THR A 410 2.87 24.19 -5.81
C THR A 410 2.22 24.73 -7.08
N GLU A 411 2.65 25.93 -7.55
CA GLU A 411 2.20 26.51 -8.80
C GLU A 411 2.63 25.69 -10.03
N PHE A 412 3.87 25.21 -10.07
CA PHE A 412 4.37 24.34 -11.15
C PHE A 412 3.57 23.05 -11.18
N LYS A 413 3.37 22.43 -10.02
CA LYS A 413 2.60 21.19 -9.91
C LYS A 413 1.15 21.35 -10.29
N GLN A 414 0.53 22.48 -9.95
CA GLN A 414 -0.82 22.85 -10.40
C GLN A 414 -0.89 22.96 -11.93
N LYS A 415 0.08 23.63 -12.56
CA LYS A 415 0.16 23.77 -14.02
C LYS A 415 0.36 22.42 -14.69
N GLU A 416 1.29 21.62 -14.20
CA GLU A 416 1.58 20.28 -14.73
C GLU A 416 0.31 19.40 -14.69
N TYR A 417 -0.38 19.38 -13.55
CA TYR A 417 -1.58 18.57 -13.40
C TYR A 417 -2.76 19.08 -14.24
N PHE A 418 -2.94 20.39 -14.32
CA PHE A 418 -3.94 21.00 -15.23
C PHE A 418 -3.70 20.57 -16.69
N LEU A 419 -2.44 20.57 -17.14
CA LEU A 419 -2.08 20.10 -18.48
C LEU A 419 -2.37 18.61 -18.67
N ARG A 420 -2.23 17.77 -17.65
CA ARG A 420 -2.64 16.35 -17.72
C ARG A 420 -4.13 16.21 -17.95
N LEU A 421 -4.95 16.98 -17.23
CA LEU A 421 -6.39 16.97 -17.41
C LEU A 421 -6.79 17.42 -18.82
N VAL A 422 -6.13 18.45 -19.32
CA VAL A 422 -6.35 18.96 -20.69
C VAL A 422 -5.86 17.96 -21.74
N GLN A 423 -4.73 17.31 -21.54
CA GLN A 423 -4.21 16.28 -22.44
C GLN A 423 -5.24 15.18 -22.70
N LEU A 424 -5.90 14.68 -21.67
CA LEU A 424 -6.95 13.67 -21.81
C LEU A 424 -8.12 14.15 -22.69
N VAL A 425 -8.49 15.43 -22.62
CA VAL A 425 -9.54 15.97 -23.52
C VAL A 425 -9.12 15.90 -24.99
N PHE A 426 -7.86 16.24 -25.29
CA PHE A 426 -7.35 16.17 -26.67
C PHE A 426 -7.23 14.72 -27.16
N GLU A 427 -6.75 13.82 -26.32
CA GLU A 427 -6.65 12.40 -26.65
C GLU A 427 -8.04 11.79 -26.90
N MET A 428 -9.03 12.08 -26.04
CA MET A 428 -10.43 11.63 -26.22
C MET A 428 -11.03 12.19 -27.50
N ASN A 429 -10.76 13.45 -27.80
CA ASN A 429 -11.24 14.09 -29.02
C ASN A 429 -10.65 13.44 -30.29
N LEU A 430 -9.35 13.13 -30.28
CA LEU A 430 -8.68 12.42 -31.37
C LEU A 430 -9.24 11.00 -31.53
N ASN A 431 -9.42 10.28 -30.42
CA ASN A 431 -10.02 8.94 -30.42
C ASN A 431 -11.45 8.96 -31.00
N SER A 432 -12.29 9.90 -30.56
CA SER A 432 -13.66 10.04 -31.07
C SER A 432 -13.74 10.33 -32.57
N ARG A 433 -12.81 11.12 -33.10
CA ARG A 433 -12.80 11.54 -34.50
C ARG A 433 -12.15 10.52 -35.43
N TYR A 434 -11.10 9.85 -34.96
CA TYR A 434 -10.23 9.03 -35.82
C TYR A 434 -10.10 7.57 -35.38
N GLY A 435 -10.75 7.17 -34.28
CA GLY A 435 -10.72 5.79 -33.79
C GLY A 435 -11.40 4.73 -34.67
N GLN A 436 -12.03 5.15 -35.77
CA GLN A 436 -12.52 4.23 -36.81
C GLN A 436 -11.47 3.95 -37.89
N VAL A 437 -10.49 4.84 -38.05
CA VAL A 437 -9.43 4.74 -39.06
C VAL A 437 -8.06 4.41 -38.46
N LEU A 438 -7.82 4.76 -37.21
CA LEU A 438 -6.61 4.46 -36.45
C LEU A 438 -6.94 3.45 -35.35
N ASN A 439 -6.11 2.45 -35.21
CA ASN A 439 -6.21 1.52 -34.08
C ASN A 439 -5.64 2.16 -32.79
N LYS A 440 -5.82 1.48 -31.66
CA LYS A 440 -5.39 1.99 -30.35
C LYS A 440 -3.89 2.32 -30.28
N ALA A 441 -3.03 1.46 -30.82
CA ALA A 441 -1.59 1.69 -30.79
C ALA A 441 -1.16 2.89 -31.63
N GLU A 442 -1.85 3.12 -32.76
CA GLU A 442 -1.67 4.32 -33.61
C GLU A 442 -2.16 5.58 -32.90
N LEU A 443 -3.33 5.54 -32.27
CA LEU A 443 -3.83 6.68 -31.48
C LEU A 443 -2.90 7.03 -30.31
N ASP A 444 -2.41 6.04 -29.59
CA ASP A 444 -1.44 6.25 -28.51
C ASP A 444 -0.13 6.85 -29.04
N SER A 445 0.32 6.45 -30.23
CA SER A 445 1.55 6.97 -30.85
C SER A 445 1.49 8.47 -31.14
N LEU A 446 0.29 9.08 -31.31
CA LEU A 446 0.15 10.52 -31.53
C LEU A 446 0.66 11.36 -30.36
N SER A 447 0.69 10.79 -29.16
CA SER A 447 1.23 11.41 -27.94
C SER A 447 2.67 10.97 -27.60
N MET A 448 3.25 10.04 -28.37
CA MET A 448 4.58 9.49 -28.16
C MET A 448 5.66 10.22 -29.01
N GLY A 449 6.91 9.92 -28.78
CA GLY A 449 8.01 10.49 -29.55
C GLY A 449 8.07 12.04 -29.50
N VAL A 450 7.64 12.63 -28.39
CA VAL A 450 7.88 14.05 -28.09
C VAL A 450 9.22 14.15 -27.36
N GLU A 451 10.14 14.96 -27.88
CA GLU A 451 11.48 15.09 -27.31
C GLU A 451 11.42 15.67 -25.89
N ASP A 452 11.85 14.88 -24.91
CA ASP A 452 12.12 15.36 -23.57
C ASP A 452 13.57 15.82 -23.46
N LYS A 453 13.76 17.12 -23.65
CA LYS A 453 15.09 17.75 -23.62
C LYS A 453 15.73 17.77 -22.23
N TYR A 454 14.94 17.53 -21.18
CA TYR A 454 15.39 17.68 -19.80
C TYR A 454 15.70 16.32 -19.15
N SER A 455 14.77 15.40 -19.13
CA SER A 455 14.96 14.10 -18.44
C SER A 455 16.04 13.21 -19.09
N ASN A 456 16.24 13.36 -20.41
CA ASN A 456 17.27 12.61 -21.12
C ASN A 456 18.64 13.31 -21.10
N ALA A 457 18.69 14.61 -20.82
CA ALA A 457 19.93 15.40 -20.92
C ALA A 457 21.06 14.87 -20.01
N PRO A 458 20.85 14.49 -18.73
CA PRO A 458 21.90 13.94 -17.90
C PRO A 458 22.49 12.64 -18.48
N LYS A 459 21.65 11.75 -18.98
CA LYS A 459 22.09 10.46 -19.58
C LYS A 459 22.85 10.66 -20.86
N LEU A 460 22.38 11.56 -21.72
CA LEU A 460 23.07 11.91 -22.98
C LEU A 460 24.42 12.53 -22.71
N TYR A 461 24.48 13.43 -21.75
CA TYR A 461 25.74 14.05 -21.36
C TYR A 461 26.74 13.00 -20.84
N MET A 462 26.31 12.12 -19.92
CA MET A 462 27.15 11.02 -19.44
C MET A 462 27.61 10.11 -20.59
N TRP A 463 26.71 9.80 -21.52
CA TRP A 463 27.03 8.99 -22.69
C TRP A 463 28.11 9.64 -23.54
N ASP A 464 27.96 10.92 -23.92
CA ASP A 464 28.92 11.63 -24.75
C ASP A 464 30.29 11.73 -24.09
N VAL A 465 30.36 12.03 -22.80
CA VAL A 465 31.62 12.06 -22.06
C VAL A 465 32.22 10.66 -21.93
N SER A 466 31.42 9.63 -21.67
CA SER A 466 31.93 8.24 -21.57
C SER A 466 32.59 7.78 -22.86
N ARG A 467 32.04 8.15 -24.02
CA ARG A 467 32.62 7.82 -25.34
C ARG A 467 33.92 8.59 -25.61
N LYS A 468 34.07 9.81 -25.07
CA LYS A 468 35.35 10.57 -25.11
C LYS A 468 36.41 9.88 -24.23
N ILE A 469 36.05 9.51 -23.01
CA ILE A 469 36.95 8.81 -22.06
C ILE A 469 37.38 7.44 -22.59
N LYS A 470 36.46 6.64 -23.19
CA LYS A 470 36.86 5.37 -23.84
C LYS A 470 37.93 5.52 -24.92
N LYS A 471 37.97 6.63 -25.61
CA LYS A 471 39.00 6.93 -26.65
C LYS A 471 40.34 7.38 -26.05
N ASP A 472 40.33 7.92 -24.83
CA ASP A 472 41.53 8.30 -24.11
C ASP A 472 42.06 7.15 -23.25
N LYS A 473 43.17 6.54 -23.65
CA LYS A 473 43.73 5.36 -22.98
C LYS A 473 44.14 5.60 -21.51
N GLU A 474 44.60 6.81 -21.19
CA GLU A 474 45.03 7.13 -19.82
C GLU A 474 43.80 7.36 -18.91
N ALA A 475 42.83 8.14 -19.41
CA ALA A 475 41.58 8.36 -18.69
C ALA A 475 40.81 7.04 -18.49
N TYR A 476 40.71 6.17 -19.49
CA TYR A 476 40.02 4.89 -19.37
C TYR A 476 40.69 3.97 -18.36
N LYS A 477 42.03 3.84 -18.40
CA LYS A 477 42.80 3.06 -17.40
C LYS A 477 42.63 3.59 -15.99
N PHE A 478 42.37 4.87 -15.80
CA PHE A 478 42.10 5.43 -14.48
C PHE A 478 40.82 4.80 -13.88
N PHE A 479 39.78 4.65 -14.68
CA PHE A 479 38.53 3.96 -14.24
C PHE A 479 38.72 2.45 -14.05
N GLU A 480 39.52 1.79 -14.90
CA GLU A 480 39.81 0.35 -14.76
C GLU A 480 40.58 0.02 -13.47
N ASN A 481 41.51 0.88 -13.07
CA ASN A 481 42.44 0.64 -11.98
C ASN A 481 41.96 1.12 -10.60
N ASN A 482 40.85 1.87 -10.51
CA ASN A 482 40.35 2.42 -9.27
C ASN A 482 38.89 2.02 -9.04
N LEU A 483 38.54 1.67 -7.78
CA LEU A 483 37.18 1.47 -7.35
C LEU A 483 36.43 2.81 -7.23
N ASP A 484 35.09 2.81 -7.31
CA ASP A 484 34.31 4.05 -7.24
C ASP A 484 34.57 4.84 -5.96
N ALA A 485 34.74 4.16 -4.82
CA ALA A 485 35.07 4.78 -3.55
C ALA A 485 36.47 5.43 -3.57
N GLU A 486 37.42 4.84 -4.30
CA GLU A 486 38.79 5.39 -4.48
C GLU A 486 38.74 6.61 -5.37
N ILE A 487 37.99 6.55 -6.47
CA ILE A 487 37.74 7.67 -7.38
C ILE A 487 37.12 8.84 -6.61
N TYR A 488 36.10 8.58 -5.82
CA TYR A 488 35.44 9.57 -4.96
C TYR A 488 36.42 10.17 -3.93
N TYR A 489 37.22 9.34 -3.28
CA TYR A 489 38.27 9.81 -2.35
C TYR A 489 39.29 10.72 -3.02
N LEU A 490 39.76 10.36 -4.23
CA LEU A 490 40.69 11.18 -5.00
C LEU A 490 40.06 12.52 -5.40
N TYR A 491 38.78 12.51 -5.84
CA TYR A 491 38.00 13.72 -6.11
C TYR A 491 37.93 14.64 -4.89
N MET A 492 37.58 14.10 -3.72
CA MET A 492 37.55 14.87 -2.48
C MET A 492 38.90 15.44 -2.03
N LYS A 493 40.00 14.93 -2.56
CA LYS A 493 41.38 15.37 -2.27
C LYS A 493 42.00 16.20 -3.38
N ASP A 494 41.23 16.60 -4.39
CA ASP A 494 41.73 17.28 -5.61
C ASP A 494 42.93 16.54 -6.28
N LYS A 495 42.87 15.19 -6.25
CA LYS A 495 43.89 14.30 -6.83
C LYS A 495 43.36 13.42 -7.95
N GLU A 496 42.16 13.69 -8.40
CA GLU A 496 41.47 12.99 -9.48
C GLU A 496 42.09 13.28 -10.86
N ASN A 497 41.69 12.45 -11.82
CA ASN A 497 42.01 12.70 -13.22
C ASN A 497 41.34 14.02 -13.70
N PRO A 498 42.05 14.91 -14.39
CA PRO A 498 41.50 16.19 -14.85
C PRO A 498 40.23 16.10 -15.68
N GLN A 499 40.09 15.07 -16.53
CA GLN A 499 38.88 14.85 -17.33
C GLN A 499 37.67 14.43 -16.45
N LEU A 500 37.92 13.64 -15.40
CA LEU A 500 36.87 13.30 -14.42
C LEU A 500 36.45 14.54 -13.64
N LYS A 501 37.38 15.40 -13.24
CA LYS A 501 37.08 16.66 -12.56
C LYS A 501 36.21 17.56 -13.43
N GLU A 502 36.58 17.77 -14.67
CA GLU A 502 35.82 18.56 -15.64
C GLU A 502 34.42 17.96 -15.83
N PHE A 503 34.32 16.64 -16.01
CA PHE A 503 33.04 15.96 -16.13
C PHE A 503 32.15 16.16 -14.90
N LEU A 504 32.66 15.88 -13.70
CA LEU A 504 31.86 15.97 -12.45
C LEU A 504 31.42 17.41 -12.19
N THR A 505 32.32 18.39 -12.39
CA THR A 505 31.99 19.81 -12.20
C THR A 505 30.91 20.25 -13.18
N ASP A 506 31.12 20.03 -14.48
CA ASP A 506 30.15 20.44 -15.51
C ASP A 506 28.81 19.67 -15.38
N PHE A 507 28.86 18.40 -14.97
CA PHE A 507 27.64 17.61 -14.70
C PHE A 507 26.85 18.15 -13.50
N ILE A 508 27.53 18.45 -12.40
CA ILE A 508 26.90 18.99 -11.20
C ILE A 508 26.33 20.39 -11.47
N ASP A 509 27.06 21.24 -12.15
CA ASP A 509 26.63 22.60 -12.52
C ASP A 509 25.33 22.57 -13.37
N ARG A 510 25.24 21.62 -14.31
CA ARG A 510 24.07 21.50 -15.21
C ARG A 510 22.91 20.70 -14.62
N TYR A 511 23.21 19.64 -13.90
CA TYR A 511 22.22 18.62 -13.51
C TYR A 511 22.19 18.31 -12.01
N GLY A 512 22.99 18.99 -11.20
CA GLY A 512 23.11 18.74 -9.75
C GLY A 512 21.79 18.79 -8.99
N TYR A 513 20.82 19.57 -9.49
CA TYR A 513 19.50 19.73 -8.88
C TYR A 513 18.53 18.56 -9.15
N TYR A 514 18.89 17.57 -9.97
CA TYR A 514 18.06 16.39 -10.17
C TYR A 514 18.14 15.43 -8.98
N PHE A 515 17.04 14.72 -8.71
CA PHE A 515 16.96 13.67 -7.71
C PHE A 515 17.26 12.31 -8.33
N PHE A 516 17.94 11.44 -7.59
CA PHE A 516 18.30 10.09 -8.08
C PHE A 516 17.10 9.18 -8.29
N ASP A 517 16.22 9.12 -7.31
CA ASP A 517 15.14 8.14 -7.26
C ASP A 517 13.79 8.84 -7.42
N THR A 518 13.23 9.25 -6.31
CA THR A 518 11.95 9.94 -6.27
C THR A 518 12.19 11.44 -6.12
N LYS A 519 11.50 12.23 -6.91
CA LYS A 519 11.49 13.70 -6.79
C LYS A 519 10.76 14.10 -5.51
N ASP A 520 11.49 14.11 -4.40
CA ASP A 520 10.98 14.47 -3.08
C ASP A 520 12.11 15.04 -2.22
N VAL A 521 11.78 16.03 -1.40
CA VAL A 521 12.74 16.73 -0.54
C VAL A 521 13.49 15.85 0.47
N ILE A 522 12.97 14.66 0.80
CA ILE A 522 13.66 13.73 1.71
C ILE A 522 14.79 12.95 1.03
N PHE A 523 14.84 12.92 -0.30
CA PHE A 523 15.90 12.24 -1.04
C PHE A 523 16.97 13.23 -1.47
N PRO A 524 18.24 12.79 -1.52
CA PRO A 524 19.33 13.64 -1.96
C PRO A 524 19.28 13.92 -3.46
N THR A 525 19.85 15.06 -3.84
CA THR A 525 20.07 15.44 -5.24
C THR A 525 21.40 14.89 -5.76
N TYR A 526 21.65 15.06 -7.05
CA TYR A 526 22.92 14.66 -7.66
C TYR A 526 24.11 15.38 -7.03
N GLU A 527 24.00 16.70 -6.72
CA GLU A 527 25.08 17.45 -6.09
C GLU A 527 25.45 16.95 -4.69
N GLU A 528 24.54 16.28 -3.98
CA GLU A 528 24.75 15.78 -2.63
C GLU A 528 25.41 14.39 -2.60
N GLU A 529 25.31 13.59 -3.68
CA GLU A 529 25.81 12.21 -3.73
C GLU A 529 26.74 11.93 -4.92
N VAL A 530 27.87 12.61 -4.96
CA VAL A 530 28.86 12.50 -6.06
C VAL A 530 29.36 11.06 -6.28
N LEU A 531 29.51 10.28 -5.21
CA LEU A 531 29.87 8.85 -5.33
C LEU A 531 28.85 8.08 -6.19
N ARG A 532 27.58 8.41 -6.06
CA ARG A 532 26.52 7.75 -6.84
C ARG A 532 26.53 8.19 -8.31
N ILE A 533 26.93 9.45 -8.59
CA ILE A 533 27.17 9.91 -9.97
C ILE A 533 28.31 9.10 -10.59
N ILE A 534 29.41 8.89 -9.85
CA ILE A 534 30.57 8.12 -10.33
C ILE A 534 30.14 6.69 -10.69
N LYS A 535 29.33 6.03 -9.85
CA LYS A 535 28.77 4.70 -10.14
C LYS A 535 27.93 4.68 -11.41
N LEU A 536 26.97 5.61 -11.52
CA LEU A 536 26.14 5.72 -12.73
C LEU A 536 26.97 5.97 -13.99
N PHE A 537 28.02 6.80 -13.86
CA PHE A 537 28.92 7.08 -14.99
C PHE A 537 29.72 5.85 -15.40
N ARG A 538 30.18 5.02 -14.43
CA ARG A 538 30.84 3.74 -14.71
C ARG A 538 29.92 2.79 -15.47
N ASP A 539 28.67 2.66 -15.02
CA ASP A 539 27.67 1.82 -15.70
C ASP A 539 27.47 2.26 -17.16
N VAL A 540 27.46 3.57 -17.41
CA VAL A 540 27.37 4.12 -18.77
C VAL A 540 28.68 3.92 -19.56
N LEU A 541 29.83 4.03 -18.91
CA LEU A 541 31.13 3.82 -19.52
C LEU A 541 31.31 2.38 -19.99
N GLU A 542 30.78 1.41 -19.25
CA GLU A 542 30.85 -0.01 -19.56
C GLU A 542 29.89 -0.45 -20.67
N GLN A 543 28.86 0.36 -21.01
CA GLN A 543 27.92 0.05 -22.09
C GLN A 543 28.67 -0.12 -23.43
N ASP A 544 28.12 -1.06 -24.25
CA ASP A 544 28.60 -1.26 -25.60
C ASP A 544 28.39 -0.03 -26.50
N ASP A 545 29.26 0.18 -27.47
CA ASP A 545 29.20 1.35 -28.38
C ASP A 545 27.96 1.28 -29.31
N SER A 546 27.34 0.13 -29.46
CA SER A 546 26.07 -0.05 -30.19
C SER A 546 24.83 0.41 -29.40
N TYR A 547 24.99 0.65 -28.10
CA TYR A 547 23.89 1.17 -27.28
C TYR A 547 23.51 2.60 -27.71
N ASP A 548 22.26 2.81 -28.02
CA ASP A 548 21.73 4.13 -28.37
C ASP A 548 20.81 4.63 -27.24
N PRO A 549 21.24 5.63 -26.45
CA PRO A 549 20.43 6.18 -25.35
C PRO A 549 19.09 6.79 -25.82
N LEU A 550 18.98 7.10 -27.12
CA LEU A 550 17.76 7.62 -27.75
C LEU A 550 16.97 6.56 -28.54
N ALA A 551 17.31 5.28 -28.47
CA ALA A 551 16.66 4.22 -29.24
C ALA A 551 15.14 4.20 -29.05
N ASN A 552 14.68 4.34 -27.81
CA ASN A 552 13.25 4.37 -27.51
C ASN A 552 12.56 5.58 -28.15
N PHE A 553 13.14 6.77 -28.01
CA PHE A 553 12.62 8.00 -28.62
C PHE A 553 12.53 7.87 -30.15
N LYS A 554 13.59 7.35 -30.79
CA LYS A 554 13.61 7.13 -32.26
C LYS A 554 12.51 6.15 -32.69
N THR A 555 12.33 5.07 -31.93
CA THR A 555 11.28 4.08 -32.20
C THR A 555 9.88 4.67 -32.09
N GLU A 556 9.64 5.47 -31.03
CA GLU A 556 8.37 6.15 -30.82
C GLU A 556 8.10 7.21 -31.90
N ASN A 557 9.11 7.97 -32.28
CA ASN A 557 8.99 8.97 -33.32
C ASN A 557 8.71 8.34 -34.71
N ASN A 558 9.34 7.21 -35.01
CA ASN A 558 9.03 6.47 -36.25
C ASN A 558 7.59 6.00 -36.28
N LYS A 559 7.06 5.46 -35.19
CA LYS A 559 5.65 5.08 -35.09
C LYS A 559 4.70 6.26 -35.27
N PHE A 560 5.05 7.40 -34.70
CA PHE A 560 4.30 8.65 -34.88
C PHE A 560 4.23 9.05 -36.35
N GLU A 561 5.37 9.08 -37.07
CA GLU A 561 5.43 9.43 -38.49
C GLU A 561 4.63 8.43 -39.37
N GLU A 562 4.72 7.12 -39.07
CA GLU A 562 3.93 6.08 -39.72
C GLU A 562 2.43 6.33 -39.52
N THR A 563 2.00 6.66 -38.30
CA THR A 563 0.61 6.96 -37.99
C THR A 563 0.12 8.22 -38.72
N LEU A 564 0.93 9.28 -38.82
CA LEU A 564 0.58 10.47 -39.59
C LEU A 564 0.38 10.13 -41.08
N LYS A 565 1.21 9.24 -41.61
CA LYS A 565 1.06 8.76 -42.99
C LYS A 565 -0.26 8.01 -43.17
N THR A 566 -0.55 7.00 -42.32
CA THR A 566 -1.83 6.28 -42.34
C THR A 566 -3.02 7.24 -42.26
N LEU A 567 -2.99 8.21 -41.33
CA LEU A 567 -4.04 9.17 -41.18
C LEU A 567 -4.22 10.04 -42.44
N SER A 568 -3.14 10.44 -43.12
CA SER A 568 -3.18 11.23 -44.34
C SER A 568 -3.82 10.49 -45.54
N GLU A 569 -3.68 9.15 -45.54
CA GLU A 569 -4.21 8.29 -46.61
C GLU A 569 -5.71 7.98 -46.38
N GLU A 570 -6.14 7.85 -45.13
CA GLU A 570 -7.45 7.38 -44.72
C GLU A 570 -8.52 8.51 -44.59
N VAL A 571 -8.11 9.76 -44.42
CA VAL A 571 -9.04 10.87 -44.19
C VAL A 571 -8.94 11.93 -45.29
N LYS A 572 -10.04 12.72 -45.47
CA LYS A 572 -10.06 13.82 -46.46
C LYS A 572 -9.03 14.90 -46.06
N PRO A 573 -8.40 15.60 -47.06
CA PRO A 573 -7.37 16.59 -46.80
C PRO A 573 -7.77 17.69 -45.81
N GLN A 574 -9.04 18.10 -45.76
CA GLN A 574 -9.52 19.07 -44.77
C GLN A 574 -9.58 18.49 -43.36
N GLN A 575 -9.98 17.23 -43.23
CA GLN A 575 -10.02 16.53 -41.94
C GLN A 575 -8.58 16.28 -41.42
N TYR A 576 -7.66 15.92 -42.30
CA TYR A 576 -6.24 15.78 -41.98
C TYR A 576 -5.64 17.08 -41.46
N LYS A 577 -5.95 18.21 -42.09
CA LYS A 577 -5.48 19.51 -41.62
C LYS A 577 -6.00 19.87 -40.22
N VAL A 578 -7.23 19.47 -39.89
CA VAL A 578 -7.80 19.65 -38.55
C VAL A 578 -7.14 18.71 -37.55
N ALA A 579 -6.90 17.45 -37.94
CA ALA A 579 -6.20 16.49 -37.12
C ALA A 579 -4.81 16.98 -36.73
N LEU A 580 -4.00 17.41 -37.69
CA LEU A 580 -2.66 17.94 -37.44
C LEU A 580 -2.68 19.07 -36.42
N LYS A 581 -3.63 20.00 -36.50
CA LYS A 581 -3.73 21.06 -35.49
C LYS A 581 -3.98 20.54 -34.09
N HIS A 582 -4.81 19.51 -33.95
CA HIS A 582 -5.09 18.93 -32.63
C HIS A 582 -3.89 18.11 -32.10
N ILE A 583 -3.20 17.41 -32.98
CA ILE A 583 -1.98 16.66 -32.68
C ILE A 583 -0.86 17.63 -32.25
N ASP A 584 -0.67 18.73 -32.97
CA ASP A 584 0.32 19.77 -32.63
C ASP A 584 0.06 20.33 -31.23
N TYR A 585 -1.20 20.62 -30.88
CA TYR A 585 -1.54 21.07 -29.53
C TYR A 585 -1.31 19.97 -28.47
N LEU A 586 -1.67 18.72 -28.74
CA LEU A 586 -1.40 17.62 -27.85
C LEU A 586 0.13 17.50 -27.57
N ARG A 587 0.94 17.56 -28.61
CA ARG A 587 2.40 17.48 -28.50
C ARG A 587 3.00 18.70 -27.79
N SER A 588 2.47 19.91 -28.02
CA SER A 588 2.89 21.09 -27.26
C SER A 588 2.56 21.00 -25.77
N ILE A 589 1.40 20.45 -25.40
CA ILE A 589 1.06 20.17 -24.00
C ILE A 589 2.10 19.24 -23.37
N ILE A 590 2.48 18.18 -24.06
CA ILE A 590 3.46 17.20 -23.54
C ILE A 590 4.84 17.85 -23.39
N SER A 591 5.29 18.61 -24.38
CA SER A 591 6.56 19.35 -24.30
C SER A 591 6.59 20.35 -23.14
N LEU A 592 5.48 21.11 -22.95
CA LEU A 592 5.36 22.04 -21.84
C LEU A 592 5.37 21.34 -20.47
N LYS A 593 4.79 20.14 -20.37
CA LYS A 593 4.88 19.33 -19.14
C LYS A 593 6.32 18.94 -18.81
N PHE A 594 7.14 18.59 -19.79
CA PHE A 594 8.56 18.31 -19.57
C PHE A 594 9.30 19.54 -19.04
N THR A 595 9.03 20.70 -19.61
CA THR A 595 9.60 21.98 -19.16
C THR A 595 9.21 22.29 -17.71
N ILE A 596 7.92 22.16 -17.36
CA ILE A 596 7.43 22.40 -16.00
C ILE A 596 8.02 21.37 -15.02
N ASN A 597 8.12 20.10 -15.42
CA ASN A 597 8.74 19.05 -14.59
C ASN A 597 10.21 19.37 -14.26
N ASN A 598 10.95 19.97 -15.19
CA ASN A 598 12.31 20.43 -14.93
C ASN A 598 12.35 21.56 -13.88
N TYR A 599 11.44 22.54 -13.97
CA TYR A 599 11.31 23.59 -12.94
C TYR A 599 10.89 23.04 -11.58
N GLU A 600 10.08 21.97 -11.54
CA GLU A 600 9.75 21.28 -10.29
C GLU A 600 10.99 20.68 -9.63
N HIS A 601 11.89 20.04 -10.41
CA HIS A 601 13.17 19.52 -9.88
C HIS A 601 14.00 20.65 -9.27
N TYR A 602 14.14 21.74 -10.01
CA TYR A 602 14.92 22.90 -9.58
C TYR A 602 14.34 23.53 -8.30
N ALA A 603 13.03 23.79 -8.26
CA ALA A 603 12.39 24.37 -7.08
C ALA A 603 12.49 23.46 -5.85
N LEU A 604 12.33 22.14 -6.01
CA LEU A 604 12.46 21.19 -4.89
C LEU A 604 13.90 21.07 -4.38
N SER A 605 14.90 21.13 -5.26
CA SER A 605 16.30 21.08 -4.84
C SER A 605 16.67 22.30 -4.01
N LEU A 606 16.26 23.49 -4.45
CA LEU A 606 16.43 24.72 -3.66
C LEU A 606 15.68 24.67 -2.34
N LEU A 607 14.43 24.19 -2.36
CA LEU A 607 13.62 24.03 -1.15
C LEU A 607 14.29 23.09 -0.15
N ARG A 608 14.81 21.94 -0.61
CA ARG A 608 15.55 21.01 0.22
C ARG A 608 16.77 21.68 0.88
N LYS A 609 17.55 22.40 0.08
CA LYS A 609 18.75 23.12 0.56
C LYS A 609 18.41 24.13 1.64
N GLU A 610 17.37 24.95 1.42
CA GLU A 610 16.93 25.94 2.39
C GLU A 610 16.33 25.31 3.65
N LEU A 611 15.56 24.22 3.52
CA LEU A 611 15.05 23.47 4.66
C LEU A 611 16.19 22.90 5.51
N LEU A 612 17.21 22.30 4.91
CA LEU A 612 18.36 21.77 5.66
C LEU A 612 19.16 22.88 6.36
N ASN A 613 19.28 24.08 5.74
CA ASN A 613 19.89 25.23 6.40
C ASN A 613 19.10 25.65 7.66
N VAL A 614 17.77 25.70 7.57
CA VAL A 614 16.91 25.96 8.74
C VAL A 614 17.00 24.83 9.75
N GLY A 615 17.01 23.56 9.29
CA GLY A 615 17.17 22.40 10.15
C GLY A 615 18.44 22.41 10.96
N LYS A 616 19.56 22.81 10.35
CA LYS A 616 20.84 23.00 11.05
C LYS A 616 20.73 24.06 12.14
N GLY A 617 20.13 25.22 11.85
CA GLY A 617 19.93 26.27 12.84
C GLY A 617 19.03 25.84 14.01
N LEU A 618 17.97 25.08 13.73
CA LEU A 618 17.06 24.54 14.75
C LEU A 618 17.75 23.47 15.62
N LYS A 619 18.58 22.63 15.04
CA LYS A 619 19.38 21.62 15.77
C LYS A 619 20.42 22.28 16.67
N ASP A 620 21.15 23.26 16.16
CA ASP A 620 22.16 24.00 16.93
C ASP A 620 21.54 24.72 18.16
N ASN A 621 20.26 25.09 18.07
CA ASN A 621 19.49 25.66 19.16
C ASN A 621 18.64 24.64 19.96
N TYR A 622 18.84 23.35 19.76
CA TYR A 622 18.18 22.24 20.48
C TYR A 622 16.65 22.16 20.30
N PHE A 623 16.09 22.76 19.27
CA PHE A 623 14.66 22.63 18.95
C PHE A 623 14.30 21.30 18.27
N ILE A 624 15.25 20.66 17.58
CA ILE A 624 15.13 19.34 16.95
C ILE A 624 16.39 18.52 17.20
N ASP A 625 16.30 17.20 17.07
CA ASP A 625 17.42 16.29 17.31
C ASP A 625 18.27 16.05 16.06
N ASP A 626 17.66 16.10 14.86
CA ASP A 626 18.30 15.89 13.57
C ASP A 626 17.91 17.03 12.59
N GLU A 627 18.88 17.57 11.88
CA GLU A 627 18.65 18.62 10.89
C GLU A 627 17.69 18.18 9.76
N ASN A 628 17.62 16.88 9.47
CA ASN A 628 16.70 16.32 8.48
C ASN A 628 15.23 16.26 8.96
N ASP A 629 14.96 16.45 10.24
CA ASP A 629 13.58 16.39 10.75
C ASP A 629 12.67 17.45 10.11
N VAL A 630 13.21 18.59 9.69
CA VAL A 630 12.46 19.64 8.99
C VAL A 630 11.88 19.19 7.66
N LEU A 631 12.42 18.15 7.04
CA LEU A 631 11.93 17.59 5.77
C LEU A 631 10.59 16.87 5.92
N TYR A 632 10.14 16.62 7.16
CA TYR A 632 8.85 16.01 7.50
C TYR A 632 7.77 17.04 7.89
N LEU A 633 8.00 18.34 7.68
CA LEU A 633 6.98 19.37 7.80
C LEU A 633 5.88 19.20 6.75
N GLU A 634 4.72 19.80 6.98
CA GLU A 634 3.63 19.90 5.99
C GLU A 634 3.58 21.32 5.39
N TYR A 635 2.87 21.49 4.28
CA TYR A 635 2.66 22.78 3.59
C TYR A 635 2.20 23.88 4.56
N ALA A 636 1.20 23.59 5.40
CA ALA A 636 0.66 24.53 6.35
C ALA A 636 1.69 24.99 7.38
N ASP A 637 2.56 24.08 7.86
CA ASP A 637 3.59 24.41 8.86
C ASP A 637 4.57 25.46 8.34
N ILE A 638 4.85 25.43 7.05
CA ILE A 638 5.75 26.40 6.42
C ILE A 638 5.02 27.71 6.12
N MET A 639 3.78 27.64 5.67
CA MET A 639 3.00 28.83 5.31
C MET A 639 2.56 29.65 6.53
N ASP A 640 2.28 28.97 7.64
CA ASP A 640 1.92 29.63 8.94
C ASP A 640 3.13 30.11 9.73
N SER A 641 4.34 30.02 9.16
CA SER A 641 5.64 30.25 9.78
C SER A 641 6.06 29.12 10.73
N ILE A 642 7.30 28.65 10.54
CA ILE A 642 7.88 27.55 11.33
C ILE A 642 7.94 27.98 12.81
N ASN A 643 7.16 27.31 13.67
CA ASN A 643 7.16 27.56 15.10
C ASN A 643 8.13 26.62 15.82
N PRO A 644 9.25 27.11 16.37
CA PRO A 644 10.25 26.27 17.03
C PRO A 644 9.72 25.47 18.21
N GLU A 645 8.73 25.99 18.97
CA GLU A 645 8.20 25.32 20.16
C GLU A 645 7.46 24.01 19.84
N ASN A 646 6.82 23.92 18.70
CA ASN A 646 6.00 22.77 18.29
C ASN A 646 6.68 21.87 17.24
N ILE A 647 7.79 22.33 16.65
CA ILE A 647 8.40 21.68 15.49
C ILE A 647 8.83 20.24 15.78
N LYS A 648 9.45 20.01 16.94
CA LYS A 648 9.91 18.67 17.31
C LYS A 648 8.78 17.64 17.37
N THR A 649 7.65 18.05 17.97
CA THR A 649 6.47 17.17 18.08
C THR A 649 5.87 16.91 16.71
N LYS A 650 5.68 17.94 15.88
CA LYS A 650 5.09 17.82 14.54
C LYS A 650 5.95 16.96 13.62
N THR A 651 7.24 17.25 13.53
CA THR A 651 8.15 16.50 12.66
C THR A 651 8.28 15.05 13.12
N SER A 652 8.31 14.80 14.44
CA SER A 652 8.35 13.44 14.98
C SER A 652 7.09 12.64 14.60
N ILE A 653 5.90 13.22 14.77
CA ILE A 653 4.63 12.56 14.40
C ILE A 653 4.60 12.27 12.90
N ASN A 654 4.95 13.23 12.06
CA ASN A 654 4.96 13.08 10.62
C ASN A 654 6.02 12.06 10.14
N LYS A 655 7.18 12.02 10.77
CA LYS A 655 8.24 11.03 10.51
C LYS A 655 7.79 9.62 10.91
N ILE A 656 7.09 9.48 12.04
CA ILE A 656 6.47 8.20 12.45
C ILE A 656 5.46 7.77 11.39
N TYR A 657 4.56 8.65 10.96
CA TYR A 657 3.56 8.35 9.95
C TYR A 657 4.21 7.90 8.63
N TYR A 658 5.19 8.66 8.13
CA TYR A 658 5.93 8.33 6.92
C TYR A 658 6.58 6.95 7.03
N ASN A 659 7.36 6.69 8.08
CA ASN A 659 8.07 5.42 8.24
C ASN A 659 7.14 4.22 8.46
N SER A 660 5.97 4.43 9.06
CA SER A 660 4.98 3.39 9.34
C SER A 660 4.40 2.71 8.10
N PHE A 661 4.50 3.34 6.92
CA PHE A 661 3.87 2.83 5.70
C PHE A 661 4.83 2.65 4.52
N ARG A 662 6.14 2.81 4.71
CA ARG A 662 7.12 2.74 3.61
C ARG A 662 7.17 1.38 2.92
N ASN A 663 6.99 0.29 3.66
CA ASN A 663 6.99 -1.09 3.18
C ASN A 663 5.57 -1.65 2.99
N TYR A 664 4.54 -0.84 3.26
CA TYR A 664 3.16 -1.24 3.05
C TYR A 664 2.78 -1.06 1.59
N SER A 665 2.24 -2.11 0.98
CA SER A 665 1.61 -2.03 -0.34
C SER A 665 0.10 -2.09 -0.14
N PRO A 666 -0.58 -0.95 -0.15
CA PRO A 666 -2.02 -0.91 -0.02
C PRO A 666 -2.70 -1.55 -1.24
N GLN A 667 -3.96 -1.92 -1.08
CA GLN A 667 -4.77 -2.35 -2.22
C GLN A 667 -4.83 -1.21 -3.26
N GLU A 668 -4.72 -1.57 -4.54
CA GLU A 668 -4.80 -0.60 -5.63
C GLU A 668 -6.21 -0.01 -5.74
N ASP A 669 -7.23 -0.79 -5.39
CA ASP A 669 -8.64 -0.45 -5.55
C ASP A 669 -9.36 -0.47 -4.20
N ILE A 670 -10.09 0.59 -3.92
CA ILE A 670 -10.95 0.71 -2.75
C ILE A 670 -12.39 0.89 -3.27
N PHE A 671 -13.24 -0.12 -3.11
CA PHE A 671 -14.62 -0.09 -3.61
C PHE A 671 -15.63 0.39 -2.55
N PRO A 672 -16.68 1.12 -2.93
CA PRO A 672 -17.78 1.41 -2.02
C PRO A 672 -18.69 0.22 -1.88
N CYS A 673 -19.26 0.10 -0.71
CA CYS A 673 -20.44 -0.71 -0.54
C CYS A 673 -21.67 0.04 -1.07
N GLU A 674 -22.39 -0.51 -2.03
CA GLU A 674 -23.59 0.11 -2.60
C GLU A 674 -24.67 0.31 -1.53
N LYS A 675 -25.15 1.55 -1.41
CA LYS A 675 -26.34 1.86 -0.61
C LYS A 675 -27.59 1.43 -1.38
N GLN A 676 -28.18 0.29 -1.05
CA GLN A 676 -29.55 0.03 -1.42
C GLN A 676 -30.48 0.67 -0.39
N GLN A 677 -31.28 1.65 -0.82
CA GLN A 677 -32.41 2.15 -0.03
C GLN A 677 -33.56 1.15 -0.11
N MET A 678 -34.05 0.68 1.04
CA MET A 678 -35.26 -0.14 1.13
C MET A 678 -36.35 0.57 1.93
N GLN A 679 -37.59 0.42 1.46
CA GLN A 679 -38.84 0.75 2.19
C GLN A 679 -39.04 -0.20 3.36
N ILE A 680 -39.56 0.33 4.49
CA ILE A 680 -39.59 -0.33 5.78
C ILE A 680 -41.07 -0.46 6.26
N ASP A 681 -41.48 -1.71 6.50
CA ASP A 681 -42.69 -2.00 7.27
C ASP A 681 -42.31 -2.75 8.57
N TYR A 682 -42.85 -2.33 9.70
CA TYR A 682 -42.71 -2.82 11.09
C TYR A 682 -41.51 -3.73 11.40
N ILE A 683 -40.53 -3.21 12.12
CA ILE A 683 -39.21 -3.82 12.26
C ILE A 683 -38.81 -3.97 13.72
N LYS A 684 -38.36 -5.18 14.09
CA LYS A 684 -37.58 -5.40 15.29
C LYS A 684 -36.09 -5.18 14.96
N ILE A 685 -35.48 -4.17 15.56
CA ILE A 685 -34.03 -3.90 15.40
C ILE A 685 -33.32 -4.42 16.64
N ILE A 686 -32.29 -5.25 16.44
CA ILE A 686 -31.33 -5.60 17.48
C ILE A 686 -29.98 -4.96 17.12
N GLN A 687 -29.31 -4.42 18.13
CA GLN A 687 -28.12 -3.62 17.95
C GLN A 687 -26.89 -4.37 18.46
N GLY A 688 -25.85 -4.41 17.63
CA GLY A 688 -24.51 -4.84 17.97
C GLY A 688 -23.47 -3.82 17.52
N VAL A 689 -22.25 -4.28 17.28
CA VAL A 689 -21.14 -3.48 16.78
C VAL A 689 -20.81 -3.91 15.33
N GLY A 690 -20.76 -2.95 14.42
CA GLY A 690 -20.34 -3.22 13.04
C GLY A 690 -18.87 -3.65 12.97
N ALA A 691 -18.61 -4.78 12.34
CA ALA A 691 -17.28 -5.40 12.30
C ALA A 691 -16.73 -5.61 10.88
N SER A 692 -17.58 -5.66 9.88
CA SER A 692 -17.22 -5.67 8.45
C SER A 692 -18.32 -4.98 7.65
N PHE A 693 -17.92 -4.14 6.71
CA PHE A 693 -18.84 -3.25 6.00
C PHE A 693 -19.85 -3.97 5.10
N GLY A 694 -20.93 -3.24 4.86
CA GLY A 694 -21.94 -3.60 3.91
C GLY A 694 -23.32 -3.76 4.53
N LYS A 695 -24.33 -3.77 3.66
CA LYS A 695 -25.71 -4.02 4.05
C LYS A 695 -26.28 -5.09 3.14
N ILE A 696 -26.82 -6.14 3.74
CA ILE A 696 -27.37 -7.28 3.01
C ILE A 696 -28.72 -7.70 3.61
N ARG A 697 -29.62 -8.14 2.75
CA ARG A 697 -30.86 -8.80 3.15
C ARG A 697 -30.85 -10.22 2.62
N ALA A 698 -30.81 -11.19 3.50
CA ALA A 698 -30.78 -12.60 3.12
C ALA A 698 -31.41 -13.49 4.20
N ARG A 699 -31.51 -14.76 3.89
CA ARG A 699 -32.04 -15.78 4.82
C ARG A 699 -31.02 -15.99 5.96
N ALA A 700 -31.51 -15.98 7.20
CA ALA A 700 -30.73 -16.31 8.37
C ALA A 700 -30.56 -17.83 8.52
N CYS A 701 -29.38 -18.27 8.91
CA CYS A 701 -29.07 -19.62 9.33
C CYS A 701 -28.46 -19.56 10.73
N VAL A 702 -29.26 -19.97 11.75
CA VAL A 702 -28.76 -20.00 13.13
C VAL A 702 -27.98 -21.28 13.34
N ILE A 703 -26.74 -21.14 13.78
CA ILE A 703 -25.73 -22.20 13.94
C ILE A 703 -25.22 -22.15 15.38
N ASN A 704 -25.65 -23.14 16.21
CA ASN A 704 -25.20 -23.28 17.59
C ASN A 704 -24.26 -24.49 17.79
N THR A 705 -24.29 -25.44 16.86
CA THR A 705 -23.50 -26.68 16.89
C THR A 705 -22.96 -26.98 15.49
N VAL A 706 -21.90 -27.81 15.40
CA VAL A 706 -21.37 -28.30 14.12
C VAL A 706 -22.45 -29.00 13.28
N GLU A 707 -23.44 -29.68 13.92
CA GLU A 707 -24.54 -30.30 13.17
C GLU A 707 -25.46 -29.30 12.48
N ASP A 708 -25.61 -28.09 13.02
CA ASP A 708 -26.40 -27.01 12.41
C ASP A 708 -25.79 -26.52 11.12
N THR A 709 -24.47 -26.72 10.91
CA THR A 709 -23.79 -26.33 9.67
C THR A 709 -24.36 -27.00 8.43
N LYS A 710 -25.00 -28.19 8.59
CA LYS A 710 -25.71 -28.89 7.52
C LYS A 710 -26.95 -28.14 7.01
N LYS A 711 -27.46 -27.16 7.76
CA LYS A 711 -28.62 -26.31 7.41
C LYS A 711 -28.20 -25.10 6.59
N PHE A 712 -26.89 -24.78 6.59
CA PHE A 712 -26.31 -23.62 5.88
C PHE A 712 -26.42 -23.80 4.37
N ARG A 713 -26.88 -22.76 3.70
CA ARG A 713 -26.95 -22.67 2.24
C ARG A 713 -26.10 -21.49 1.76
N LYS A 714 -25.59 -21.59 0.54
CA LYS A 714 -24.89 -20.47 -0.10
C LYS A 714 -25.76 -19.21 -0.07
N ALA A 715 -25.14 -18.08 0.28
CA ALA A 715 -25.77 -16.78 0.45
C ALA A 715 -26.68 -16.61 1.68
N ASP A 716 -26.61 -17.48 2.69
CA ASP A 716 -27.24 -17.25 3.98
C ASP A 716 -26.44 -16.24 4.82
N ILE A 717 -27.12 -15.56 5.76
CA ILE A 717 -26.48 -14.86 6.87
C ILE A 717 -26.32 -15.86 8.03
N ILE A 718 -25.09 -16.09 8.43
CA ILE A 718 -24.76 -16.93 9.58
C ILE A 718 -25.10 -16.15 10.86
N VAL A 719 -25.92 -16.76 11.74
CA VAL A 719 -26.23 -16.20 13.05
C VAL A 719 -25.81 -17.22 14.10
N THR A 720 -24.92 -16.82 15.02
CA THR A 720 -24.38 -17.74 16.03
C THR A 720 -24.06 -17.01 17.33
N LYS A 721 -23.91 -17.75 18.39
CA LYS A 721 -23.48 -17.18 19.67
C LYS A 721 -22.02 -16.77 19.61
N TYR A 722 -21.17 -17.62 19.12
CA TYR A 722 -19.76 -17.41 18.78
C TYR A 722 -19.36 -18.45 17.74
N ILE A 723 -18.26 -18.24 17.04
CA ILE A 723 -17.78 -19.21 16.07
C ILE A 723 -16.49 -19.81 16.64
N ASP A 724 -16.49 -21.10 16.93
CA ASP A 724 -15.29 -21.87 17.25
C ASP A 724 -14.60 -22.41 15.97
N SER A 725 -13.42 -23.03 16.16
CA SER A 725 -12.64 -23.59 15.05
C SER A 725 -13.43 -24.66 14.29
N ASP A 726 -14.18 -25.48 14.97
CA ASP A 726 -14.88 -26.63 14.39
C ASP A 726 -16.05 -26.18 13.50
N ILE A 727 -16.74 -25.10 13.89
CA ILE A 727 -17.79 -24.49 13.07
C ILE A 727 -17.15 -23.80 11.85
N LEU A 728 -16.03 -23.07 12.03
CA LEU A 728 -15.32 -22.43 10.93
C LEU A 728 -14.82 -23.43 9.88
N ASP A 729 -14.31 -24.57 10.32
CA ASP A 729 -13.81 -25.61 9.42
C ASP A 729 -14.94 -26.32 8.66
N SER A 730 -16.13 -26.35 9.26
CA SER A 730 -17.33 -26.97 8.68
C SER A 730 -18.09 -26.07 7.69
N ILE A 731 -17.80 -24.75 7.66
CA ILE A 731 -18.48 -23.76 6.82
C ILE A 731 -17.46 -23.00 5.98
N ASN A 732 -17.72 -22.92 4.68
CA ASN A 732 -16.99 -21.96 3.84
C ASN A 732 -17.59 -20.56 4.02
N VAL A 733 -17.01 -19.77 4.90
CA VAL A 733 -17.43 -18.38 5.23
C VAL A 733 -17.58 -17.51 3.98
N ALA A 734 -16.74 -17.71 2.96
CA ALA A 734 -16.82 -16.97 1.69
C ALA A 734 -18.12 -17.28 0.89
N GLN A 735 -18.90 -18.28 1.27
CA GLN A 735 -20.21 -18.57 0.66
C GLN A 735 -21.38 -17.93 1.43
N ALA A 736 -21.14 -17.37 2.61
CA ALA A 736 -22.14 -16.62 3.35
C ALA A 736 -22.36 -15.23 2.75
N SER A 737 -23.54 -14.66 2.95
CA SER A 737 -23.84 -13.26 2.64
C SER A 737 -23.52 -12.31 3.77
N GLY A 738 -23.37 -12.81 5.01
CA GLY A 738 -23.07 -12.03 6.18
C GLY A 738 -22.92 -12.87 7.43
N ILE A 739 -22.45 -12.25 8.52
CA ILE A 739 -22.26 -12.91 9.82
C ILE A 739 -22.79 -12.02 10.93
N VAL A 740 -23.53 -12.63 11.86
CA VAL A 740 -24.04 -12.03 13.11
C VAL A 740 -23.60 -12.90 14.27
N THR A 741 -22.95 -12.31 15.28
CA THR A 741 -22.56 -13.06 16.49
C THR A 741 -23.02 -12.36 17.77
N GLU A 742 -23.38 -13.14 18.79
CA GLU A 742 -23.75 -12.62 20.11
C GLU A 742 -22.54 -12.15 20.92
N LEU A 743 -21.39 -12.79 20.72
CA LEU A 743 -20.13 -12.52 21.40
C LEU A 743 -19.03 -12.16 20.39
N GLY A 744 -17.98 -11.53 20.87
CA GLY A 744 -16.79 -11.19 20.10
C GLY A 744 -16.64 -9.69 19.88
N GLY A 745 -15.43 -9.29 19.52
CA GLY A 745 -15.09 -7.93 19.17
C GLY A 745 -14.76 -7.76 17.69
N VAL A 746 -14.52 -6.53 17.26
CA VAL A 746 -14.20 -6.22 15.84
C VAL A 746 -12.86 -6.78 15.41
N LEU A 747 -12.00 -7.15 16.33
CA LEU A 747 -10.67 -7.75 16.06
C LEU A 747 -10.68 -9.28 16.19
N CYS A 748 -11.79 -9.91 16.54
CA CYS A 748 -11.86 -11.36 16.66
C CYS A 748 -11.68 -12.05 15.30
N HIS A 749 -11.29 -13.31 15.33
CA HIS A 749 -10.87 -14.08 14.17
C HIS A 749 -11.92 -14.11 13.03
N PHE A 750 -13.20 -14.32 13.34
CA PHE A 750 -14.23 -14.36 12.31
C PHE A 750 -14.62 -12.97 11.78
N ALA A 751 -14.47 -11.89 12.58
CA ALA A 751 -14.60 -10.53 12.07
C ALA A 751 -13.49 -10.22 11.04
N ILE A 752 -12.27 -10.72 11.28
CA ILE A 752 -11.17 -10.68 10.30
C ILE A 752 -11.55 -11.48 9.05
N LYS A 753 -12.07 -12.72 9.23
CA LYS A 753 -12.51 -13.56 8.10
C LYS A 753 -13.64 -12.94 7.28
N ALA A 754 -14.60 -12.27 7.94
CA ALA A 754 -15.68 -11.56 7.25
C ALA A 754 -15.12 -10.43 6.37
N ARG A 755 -14.17 -9.64 6.89
CA ARG A 755 -13.48 -8.60 6.11
C ARG A 755 -12.68 -9.17 4.94
N GLU A 756 -11.98 -10.28 5.17
CA GLU A 756 -11.25 -10.97 4.10
C GLU A 756 -12.17 -11.47 2.99
N ALA A 757 -13.35 -11.98 3.37
CA ALA A 757 -14.38 -12.44 2.45
C ALA A 757 -15.25 -11.29 1.87
N ARG A 758 -15.06 -10.05 2.35
CA ARG A 758 -15.85 -8.87 1.97
C ARG A 758 -17.36 -9.05 2.18
N ILE A 759 -17.74 -9.66 3.30
CA ILE A 759 -19.14 -9.84 3.69
C ILE A 759 -19.47 -9.03 4.94
N PRO A 760 -20.69 -8.46 5.06
CA PRO A 760 -21.12 -7.72 6.23
C PRO A 760 -21.03 -8.55 7.51
N CYS A 761 -20.59 -7.93 8.60
CA CYS A 761 -20.50 -8.59 9.90
C CYS A 761 -20.91 -7.65 11.03
N ALA A 762 -21.72 -8.16 11.94
CA ALA A 762 -22.04 -7.53 13.21
C ALA A 762 -21.70 -8.47 14.36
N VAL A 763 -21.06 -7.93 15.38
CA VAL A 763 -20.63 -8.63 16.60
C VAL A 763 -21.28 -8.00 17.83
N ASP A 764 -21.24 -8.69 18.97
CA ASP A 764 -21.89 -8.24 20.22
C ASP A 764 -23.39 -7.93 20.02
N VAL A 765 -24.07 -8.72 19.18
CA VAL A 765 -25.52 -8.60 18.93
C VAL A 765 -26.26 -9.44 19.96
N LYS A 766 -26.63 -8.84 21.08
CA LYS A 766 -27.22 -9.55 22.23
C LYS A 766 -28.48 -10.33 21.84
N ASP A 767 -28.53 -11.57 22.31
CA ASP A 767 -29.68 -12.50 22.10
C ASP A 767 -30.04 -12.71 20.61
N ALA A 768 -29.09 -12.58 19.69
CA ALA A 768 -29.30 -12.75 18.24
C ALA A 768 -29.85 -14.16 17.93
N THR A 769 -29.26 -15.21 18.53
CA THR A 769 -29.67 -16.60 18.29
C THR A 769 -31.06 -16.97 18.89
N LYS A 770 -31.54 -16.15 19.84
CA LYS A 770 -32.90 -16.28 20.40
C LYS A 770 -33.93 -15.44 19.64
N SER A 771 -33.48 -14.29 19.11
CA SER A 771 -34.34 -13.31 18.43
C SER A 771 -34.58 -13.64 16.98
N ILE A 772 -33.65 -14.34 16.34
CA ILE A 772 -33.66 -14.71 14.92
C ILE A 772 -33.87 -16.22 14.80
N ARG A 773 -34.73 -16.65 13.88
CA ARG A 773 -34.93 -18.07 13.57
C ARG A 773 -34.30 -18.43 12.24
N SER A 774 -33.74 -19.65 12.14
CA SER A 774 -33.29 -20.16 10.86
C SER A 774 -34.41 -20.17 9.81
N GLY A 775 -34.16 -19.57 8.68
CA GLY A 775 -35.13 -19.42 7.57
C GLY A 775 -35.77 -18.04 7.48
N GLU A 776 -35.71 -17.21 8.53
CA GLU A 776 -36.18 -15.81 8.49
C GLU A 776 -35.31 -14.97 7.55
N ILE A 777 -35.93 -13.98 6.91
CA ILE A 777 -35.22 -13.01 6.08
C ILE A 777 -34.88 -11.81 6.95
N ILE A 778 -33.61 -11.60 7.21
CA ILE A 778 -33.11 -10.49 8.02
C ILE A 778 -32.29 -9.52 7.18
N THR A 779 -32.19 -8.28 7.65
CA THR A 779 -31.27 -7.31 7.07
C THR A 779 -30.12 -7.04 8.06
N LEU A 780 -28.90 -7.28 7.64
CA LEU A 780 -27.69 -7.01 8.39
C LEU A 780 -27.04 -5.74 7.85
N ASN A 781 -26.78 -4.78 8.71
CA ASN A 781 -25.95 -3.61 8.42
C ASN A 781 -24.62 -3.75 9.18
N GLY A 782 -23.60 -4.21 8.49
CA GLY A 782 -22.27 -4.38 9.04
C GLY A 782 -21.51 -3.07 9.30
N ASP A 783 -22.03 -1.93 8.82
CA ASP A 783 -21.47 -0.59 9.09
C ASP A 783 -21.85 -0.09 10.48
N THR A 784 -23.10 -0.33 10.87
CA THR A 784 -23.68 0.17 12.12
C THR A 784 -23.84 -0.90 13.18
N GLY A 785 -23.77 -2.18 12.78
CA GLY A 785 -24.06 -3.33 13.64
C GLY A 785 -25.55 -3.57 13.86
N GLU A 786 -26.43 -2.89 13.09
CA GLU A 786 -27.88 -3.09 13.16
C GLU A 786 -28.29 -4.39 12.46
N VAL A 787 -29.11 -5.18 13.12
CA VAL A 787 -29.78 -6.33 12.52
C VAL A 787 -31.28 -6.12 12.62
N ILE A 788 -31.94 -6.14 11.46
CA ILE A 788 -33.34 -5.88 11.29
C ILE A 788 -34.03 -7.22 11.00
N ILE A 789 -35.03 -7.57 11.82
CA ILE A 789 -35.74 -8.84 11.76
C ILE A 789 -37.12 -8.61 11.22
#